data_6c95b9e2288af87c716afbde133acffd
#
_entry.id   6c95b9e2288af87c716afbde133acffd
#
_cell.length_a   1.000
_cell.length_b   1.000
_cell.length_c   1.000
_cell.angle_alpha   90.00
_cell.angle_beta   90.00
_cell.angle_gamma   90.00
#
_symmetry.space_group_name_H-M   'P 1'
#
loop_
_entity.id
_entity.type
_entity.pdbx_description
1 polymer ?
#
loop_
_entity_poly.entity_id
_entity_poly.type
_entity_poly.pdbx_seq_one_letter_code
_entity_poly.pdbx_strand_id
1 'polypeptide(L)'
;MKRSLSLFLLSFFIQFTFAQSIADFLSVPFPSAMTVSSDGQKLAWVFNAQGERNIYLAASPNYKAEKLTDYQGDNGMDLGELVFSPDGKQLAFVRGNTKNRQGEPANPALLQENTEQRIFLMDLENKAMKAIGTGNSPLFHPNGKSLVYLRSGKVYHKDLLSDNASESPLFVNRGSISQLSWSPDGKWLAFKSGRTDHAFVGLYHVEDKKISYPETSLDHDEYPSWSPDGKFLAYLRVPNINNRILFTPIKESNPWSIRVLDLATMEAKEVFKSKEGIGSVMVRDLPAQNERLWWTNSGELVFPWENNGWIQLYMVNISTGDWQRLSTGSGFVERVQTSFDPDELLLTSNNFKINGRQVVRLDLKKKTVELLSNLDENHWSPFKTKDGLAYISSNYQKPAWPMLKTSDKEIRLAGELFPNQFPKGLVKPEILEIKAKDGFVSHAFLYKPQNYEAGRKYPAVIFLHGGSRRQMLDGFNYSAYYSNADAMQQFFASQGFIALTLNYRSGIGYGIHFREAENYGASGASEVGDVMAAADYLASRPDVAETQIIPWGGSYGGYLTAHALAQAPGKFLTGVDIHGVHNWNPVITNFNPWYQPEKFPEAAELAFRSSPLYHVSNWKEPVLLITGDDDRNVPVSESVELIEILRKQGVEVEQMVFPDEVHSFLLHQNWVKAYEASFDFIQKQLKAKQ
;
A
#
# COMPACT_ATOMS: atom_id res chain seq x y z
N MET A 1 28.54 9.01 77.96
CA MET A 1 28.48 8.16 76.78
C MET A 1 27.03 8.23 76.21
N LYS A 2 26.87 9.10 75.22
CA LYS A 2 25.56 9.20 74.48
C LYS A 2 25.75 8.45 73.17
N ARG A 3 24.97 7.39 72.94
CA ARG A 3 24.92 6.66 71.69
C ARG A 3 23.81 7.29 70.79
N SER A 4 24.24 7.92 69.72
CA SER A 4 23.30 8.38 68.65
C SER A 4 22.96 7.21 67.75
N LEU A 5 21.65 6.89 67.65
CA LEU A 5 21.11 5.91 66.74
C LEU A 5 20.71 6.64 65.45
N SER A 6 21.45 6.43 64.36
CA SER A 6 21.11 6.95 63.04
C SER A 6 20.12 5.98 62.35
N LEU A 7 18.87 6.40 62.20
CA LEU A 7 17.86 5.70 61.38
C LEU A 7 18.16 5.98 59.90
N PHE A 8 18.54 4.97 59.13
CA PHE A 8 18.57 5.01 57.67
C PHE A 8 17.14 4.72 57.17
N LEU A 9 16.44 5.74 56.69
CA LEU A 9 15.22 5.58 55.89
C LEU A 9 15.60 5.15 54.48
N LEU A 10 15.39 3.86 54.18
CA LEU A 10 15.36 3.37 52.78
C LEU A 10 14.06 3.79 52.13
N SER A 11 14.07 4.84 51.34
CA SER A 11 12.95 5.18 50.47
C SER A 11 12.91 4.21 49.28
N PHE A 12 12.00 3.25 49.34
CA PHE A 12 11.63 2.47 48.15
C PHE A 12 10.84 3.39 47.19
N PHE A 13 11.50 3.85 46.14
CA PHE A 13 10.77 4.39 44.97
C PHE A 13 10.12 3.22 44.26
N ILE A 14 8.82 3.00 44.52
CA ILE A 14 7.99 2.17 43.66
C ILE A 14 7.81 2.97 42.37
N GLN A 15 8.61 2.65 41.35
CA GLN A 15 8.30 3.08 40.00
C GLN A 15 7.02 2.33 39.58
N PHE A 16 5.89 3.03 39.60
CA PHE A 16 4.70 2.59 38.88
C PHE A 16 5.04 2.64 37.39
N THR A 17 5.49 1.54 36.81
CA THR A 17 5.44 1.35 35.38
C THR A 17 3.97 1.23 34.99
N PHE A 18 3.38 2.29 34.49
CA PHE A 18 2.09 2.19 33.81
C PHE A 18 2.26 1.17 32.68
N ALA A 19 1.35 0.18 32.63
CA ALA A 19 1.33 -0.74 31.51
C ALA A 19 1.11 0.07 30.21
N GLN A 20 1.98 -0.14 29.23
CA GLN A 20 1.89 0.56 27.94
C GLN A 20 0.57 0.16 27.23
N SER A 21 -0.20 1.14 26.79
CA SER A 21 -1.48 0.95 26.10
C SER A 21 -1.30 0.73 24.60
N ILE A 22 -2.28 0.16 23.94
CA ILE A 22 -2.32 0.07 22.46
C ILE A 22 -2.20 1.46 21.84
N ALA A 23 -2.86 2.46 22.41
CA ALA A 23 -2.76 3.84 21.95
C ALA A 23 -1.32 4.39 21.98
N ASP A 24 -0.49 3.98 22.94
CA ASP A 24 0.93 4.37 22.99
C ASP A 24 1.72 3.78 21.81
N PHE A 25 1.48 2.52 21.44
CA PHE A 25 2.10 1.86 20.29
C PHE A 25 1.65 2.46 18.95
N LEU A 26 0.44 3.04 18.88
CA LEU A 26 -0.13 3.70 17.70
C LEU A 26 0.04 5.23 17.73
N SER A 27 0.85 5.77 18.63
CA SER A 27 0.95 7.21 18.85
C SER A 27 1.82 7.95 17.82
N VAL A 28 2.66 7.24 17.06
CA VAL A 28 3.62 7.86 16.13
C VAL A 28 2.91 8.34 14.88
N PRO A 29 3.08 9.63 14.49
CA PRO A 29 2.57 10.14 13.22
C PRO A 29 3.07 9.32 12.03
N PHE A 30 2.16 8.89 11.16
CA PHE A 30 2.52 8.14 9.96
C PHE A 30 2.75 9.09 8.77
N PRO A 31 3.93 9.07 8.12
CA PRO A 31 4.22 9.91 6.95
C PRO A 31 3.69 9.30 5.67
N SER A 32 3.09 10.14 4.81
CA SER A 32 2.60 9.75 3.50
C SER A 32 2.75 10.86 2.46
N ALA A 33 2.47 10.58 1.19
CA ALA A 33 2.41 11.55 0.09
C ALA A 33 3.64 12.46 -0.02
N MET A 34 4.85 11.96 0.28
CA MET A 34 6.07 12.75 0.16
C MET A 34 6.33 13.13 -1.30
N THR A 35 6.69 14.40 -1.53
CA THR A 35 7.01 14.96 -2.86
C THR A 35 8.08 16.04 -2.75
N VAL A 36 8.73 16.36 -3.89
CA VAL A 36 9.80 17.36 -3.99
C VAL A 36 9.49 18.36 -5.09
N SER A 37 9.87 19.63 -4.91
CA SER A 37 9.80 20.64 -5.97
C SER A 37 10.76 20.33 -7.12
N SER A 38 10.45 20.81 -8.34
CA SER A 38 11.23 20.54 -9.56
C SER A 38 12.71 20.96 -9.46
N ASP A 39 13.01 21.95 -8.63
CA ASP A 39 14.37 22.44 -8.36
C ASP A 39 15.06 21.73 -7.17
N GLY A 40 14.38 20.77 -6.56
CA GLY A 40 14.88 20.03 -5.39
C GLY A 40 14.99 20.82 -4.09
N GLN A 41 14.53 22.07 -4.05
CA GLN A 41 14.73 22.96 -2.89
C GLN A 41 13.69 22.74 -1.78
N LYS A 42 12.51 22.23 -2.12
CA LYS A 42 11.40 22.04 -1.17
C LYS A 42 10.94 20.60 -1.15
N LEU A 43 10.66 20.10 0.03
CA LEU A 43 10.12 18.77 0.29
C LEU A 43 8.82 18.93 1.07
N ALA A 44 7.74 18.29 0.63
CA ALA A 44 6.47 18.29 1.32
C ALA A 44 6.01 16.85 1.59
N TRP A 45 5.29 16.64 2.70
CA TRP A 45 4.68 15.36 3.06
C TRP A 45 3.45 15.59 3.94
N VAL A 46 2.65 14.54 4.10
CA VAL A 46 1.55 14.51 5.06
C VAL A 46 1.98 13.71 6.27
N PHE A 47 1.70 14.19 7.47
CA PHE A 47 1.63 13.37 8.68
C PHE A 47 0.17 13.11 9.05
N ASN A 48 -0.14 11.84 9.33
CA ASN A 48 -1.34 11.44 10.05
C ASN A 48 -0.95 11.21 11.53
N ALA A 49 -1.23 12.19 12.37
CA ALA A 49 -0.95 12.17 13.80
C ALA A 49 -2.23 11.79 14.55
N GLN A 50 -2.43 10.48 14.76
CA GLN A 50 -3.63 9.96 15.47
C GLN A 50 -4.96 10.46 14.85
N GLY A 51 -5.05 10.46 13.52
CA GLY A 51 -6.21 10.90 12.75
C GLY A 51 -6.15 12.36 12.31
N GLU A 52 -5.36 13.20 12.96
CA GLU A 52 -5.10 14.57 12.53
C GLU A 52 -4.12 14.58 11.36
N ARG A 53 -4.61 14.87 10.15
CA ARG A 53 -3.80 14.85 8.91
C ARG A 53 -3.44 16.27 8.51
N ASN A 54 -2.12 16.55 8.43
CA ASN A 54 -1.61 17.86 8.04
C ASN A 54 -0.42 17.77 7.11
N ILE A 55 -0.25 18.78 6.26
CA ILE A 55 0.87 18.95 5.34
C ILE A 55 2.02 19.64 6.06
N TYR A 56 3.23 19.12 5.87
CA TYR A 56 4.49 19.69 6.34
C TYR A 56 5.38 20.01 5.15
N LEU A 57 6.18 21.05 5.30
CA LEU A 57 7.18 21.51 4.32
C LEU A 57 8.54 21.65 4.98
N ALA A 58 9.57 21.26 4.29
CA ALA A 58 10.97 21.56 4.64
C ALA A 58 11.70 22.10 3.42
N ALA A 59 12.52 23.13 3.58
CA ALA A 59 13.21 23.78 2.47
C ALA A 59 14.71 23.94 2.75
N SER A 60 15.49 23.87 1.66
CA SER A 60 16.92 24.20 1.63
C SER A 60 17.16 25.64 2.16
N PRO A 61 18.28 25.91 2.86
CA PRO A 61 19.35 24.96 3.21
C PRO A 61 19.15 24.24 4.56
N ASN A 62 18.22 24.70 5.39
CA ASN A 62 18.09 24.27 6.77
C ASN A 62 17.19 23.06 6.98
N TYR A 63 16.26 22.84 6.06
CA TYR A 63 15.23 21.78 6.11
C TYR A 63 14.50 21.69 7.45
N LYS A 64 14.29 22.84 8.08
CA LYS A 64 13.42 22.94 9.26
C LYS A 64 11.98 22.70 8.80
N ALA A 65 11.34 21.73 9.39
CA ALA A 65 9.97 21.38 9.06
C ALA A 65 9.01 22.49 9.55
N GLU A 66 8.03 22.80 8.72
CA GLU A 66 6.96 23.74 9.00
C GLU A 66 5.60 23.08 8.70
N LYS A 67 4.63 23.19 9.62
CA LYS A 67 3.25 22.76 9.42
C LYS A 67 2.55 23.78 8.50
N LEU A 68 2.11 23.36 7.33
CA LEU A 68 1.45 24.24 6.34
C LEU A 68 -0.07 24.34 6.54
N THR A 69 -0.70 23.27 7.01
CA THR A 69 -2.15 23.22 7.26
C THR A 69 -2.39 22.99 8.75
N ASP A 70 -3.56 23.39 9.24
CA ASP A 70 -3.91 23.25 10.65
C ASP A 70 -5.30 22.61 10.81
N TYR A 71 -5.48 21.45 10.16
CA TYR A 71 -6.68 20.64 10.34
C TYR A 71 -6.61 19.95 11.70
N GLN A 72 -7.72 19.96 12.43
CA GLN A 72 -7.80 19.50 13.81
C GLN A 72 -8.62 18.23 13.91
N GLY A 73 -8.20 17.36 14.84
CA GLY A 73 -8.93 16.18 15.28
C GLY A 73 -8.96 15.02 14.30
N ASP A 74 -9.41 13.89 14.80
CA ASP A 74 -9.62 12.66 14.03
C ASP A 74 -10.96 12.73 13.30
N ASN A 75 -10.97 13.38 12.14
CA ASN A 75 -12.17 13.67 11.36
C ASN A 75 -12.40 12.72 10.17
N GLY A 76 -11.51 11.74 9.97
CA GLY A 76 -11.64 10.74 8.91
C GLY A 76 -11.48 11.26 7.48
N MET A 77 -11.13 12.53 7.27
CA MET A 77 -10.86 13.06 5.93
C MET A 77 -9.44 12.74 5.49
N ASP A 78 -9.29 12.08 4.35
CA ASP A 78 -7.99 11.86 3.73
C ASP A 78 -7.34 13.15 3.25
N LEU A 79 -6.00 13.14 3.21
CA LEU A 79 -5.18 14.23 2.73
C LEU A 79 -4.00 13.66 1.94
N GLY A 80 -3.81 14.12 0.70
CA GLY A 80 -2.75 13.59 -0.15
C GLY A 80 -2.68 14.23 -1.52
N GLU A 81 -2.12 13.51 -2.48
CA GLU A 81 -1.93 13.96 -3.86
C GLU A 81 -1.22 15.33 -3.95
N LEU A 82 -0.12 15.48 -3.20
CA LEU A 82 0.65 16.71 -3.16
C LEU A 82 1.42 16.90 -4.48
N VAL A 83 1.22 18.06 -5.13
CA VAL A 83 1.90 18.42 -6.38
C VAL A 83 2.38 19.86 -6.32
N PHE A 84 3.69 20.08 -6.44
CA PHE A 84 4.25 21.42 -6.59
C PHE A 84 3.95 22.01 -7.97
N SER A 85 3.72 23.33 -8.05
CA SER A 85 3.77 24.05 -9.33
C SER A 85 5.17 23.95 -9.96
N PRO A 86 5.29 24.09 -11.30
CA PRO A 86 6.58 24.00 -11.97
C PRO A 86 7.66 24.95 -11.44
N ASP A 87 7.26 26.12 -10.93
CA ASP A 87 8.15 27.12 -10.30
C ASP A 87 8.38 26.90 -8.80
N GLY A 88 7.77 25.85 -8.22
CA GLY A 88 7.88 25.52 -6.79
C GLY A 88 7.26 26.53 -5.82
N LYS A 89 6.42 27.47 -6.29
CA LYS A 89 5.81 28.51 -5.44
C LYS A 89 4.45 28.15 -4.90
N GLN A 90 3.77 27.21 -5.52
CA GLN A 90 2.45 26.74 -5.11
C GLN A 90 2.46 25.24 -4.87
N LEU A 91 1.54 24.78 -4.03
CA LEU A 91 1.28 23.38 -3.76
C LEU A 91 -0.19 23.07 -3.97
N ALA A 92 -0.51 22.21 -4.92
CA ALA A 92 -1.85 21.63 -5.05
C ALA A 92 -1.92 20.34 -4.23
N PHE A 93 -3.10 20.07 -3.63
CA PHE A 93 -3.36 18.86 -2.87
C PHE A 93 -4.85 18.52 -2.85
N VAL A 94 -5.14 17.27 -2.49
CA VAL A 94 -6.52 16.78 -2.36
C VAL A 94 -6.82 16.52 -0.89
N ARG A 95 -7.99 17.01 -0.42
CA ARG A 95 -8.52 16.68 0.90
C ARG A 95 -9.96 16.19 0.76
N GLY A 96 -10.29 15.11 1.48
CA GLY A 96 -11.62 14.49 1.48
C GLY A 96 -11.58 13.06 0.97
N ASN A 97 -12.75 12.42 0.95
CA ASN A 97 -12.89 10.99 0.77
C ASN A 97 -13.47 10.64 -0.61
N THR A 98 -13.11 9.47 -1.12
CA THR A 98 -13.70 8.91 -2.32
C THR A 98 -15.17 8.57 -2.10
N LYS A 99 -15.92 8.47 -3.19
CA LYS A 99 -17.33 8.06 -3.19
C LYS A 99 -17.47 6.56 -3.37
N ASN A 100 -18.50 5.98 -2.73
CA ASN A 100 -18.94 4.62 -3.00
C ASN A 100 -19.73 4.56 -4.34
N ARG A 101 -20.27 3.39 -4.68
CA ARG A 101 -21.03 3.19 -5.93
C ARG A 101 -22.35 3.95 -5.96
N GLN A 102 -22.90 4.31 -4.80
CA GLN A 102 -24.09 5.14 -4.64
C GLN A 102 -23.80 6.63 -4.81
N GLY A 103 -22.52 7.01 -4.87
CA GLY A 103 -22.07 8.39 -5.02
C GLY A 103 -21.89 9.13 -3.70
N GLU A 104 -21.85 8.42 -2.57
CA GLU A 104 -21.70 8.95 -1.23
C GLU A 104 -20.23 8.91 -0.80
N PRO A 105 -19.64 10.02 -0.31
CA PRO A 105 -18.30 10.02 0.25
C PRO A 105 -18.29 9.38 1.63
N ALA A 106 -17.21 8.67 1.99
CA ALA A 106 -17.06 8.12 3.33
C ALA A 106 -17.07 9.24 4.38
N ASN A 107 -17.77 9.00 5.51
CA ASN A 107 -17.91 10.00 6.56
C ASN A 107 -17.99 9.36 7.98
N PRO A 108 -16.97 8.56 8.39
CA PRO A 108 -17.06 7.81 9.65
C PRO A 108 -17.08 8.71 10.91
N ALA A 109 -16.69 9.97 10.79
CA ALA A 109 -16.81 10.95 11.87
C ALA A 109 -18.20 11.61 11.94
N LEU A 110 -19.12 11.24 11.05
CA LEU A 110 -20.50 11.77 10.96
C LEU A 110 -20.56 13.29 10.90
N LEU A 111 -19.64 13.90 10.13
CA LEU A 111 -19.56 15.34 9.97
C LEU A 111 -20.78 15.85 9.18
N GLN A 112 -21.24 17.06 9.53
CA GLN A 112 -22.32 17.73 8.77
C GLN A 112 -21.82 18.35 7.46
N GLU A 113 -20.52 18.62 7.35
CA GLU A 113 -19.90 19.10 6.11
C GLU A 113 -19.73 17.98 5.08
N ASN A 114 -19.70 18.36 3.79
CA ASN A 114 -19.44 17.43 2.72
C ASN A 114 -17.97 16.95 2.76
N THR A 115 -17.75 15.64 2.91
CA THR A 115 -16.45 14.99 3.00
C THR A 115 -15.87 14.59 1.64
N GLU A 116 -16.54 14.91 0.52
CA GLU A 116 -16.08 14.62 -0.84
C GLU A 116 -14.70 15.22 -1.14
N GLN A 117 -13.89 14.51 -1.91
CA GLN A 117 -12.59 14.97 -2.37
C GLN A 117 -12.66 16.34 -3.03
N ARG A 118 -11.82 17.27 -2.57
CA ARG A 118 -11.63 18.61 -3.12
C ARG A 118 -10.17 18.91 -3.31
N ILE A 119 -9.88 19.62 -4.40
CA ILE A 119 -8.56 20.12 -4.71
C ILE A 119 -8.41 21.49 -4.10
N PHE A 120 -7.30 21.68 -3.41
CA PHE A 120 -6.87 22.95 -2.85
C PHE A 120 -5.56 23.39 -3.51
N LEU A 121 -5.37 24.68 -3.60
CA LEU A 121 -4.13 25.32 -4.02
C LEU A 121 -3.65 26.25 -2.92
N MET A 122 -2.42 26.05 -2.49
CA MET A 122 -1.76 26.88 -1.48
C MET A 122 -0.61 27.65 -2.12
N ASP A 123 -0.55 28.94 -1.89
CA ASP A 123 0.62 29.78 -2.12
C ASP A 123 1.61 29.58 -0.96
N LEU A 124 2.85 29.19 -1.26
CA LEU A 124 3.83 28.81 -0.24
C LEU A 124 4.55 30.02 0.40
N GLU A 125 4.42 31.21 -0.17
CA GLU A 125 5.02 32.43 0.39
C GLU A 125 4.12 33.02 1.49
N ASN A 126 2.85 33.23 1.18
CA ASN A 126 1.89 33.84 2.08
C ASN A 126 0.94 32.86 2.78
N LYS A 127 1.02 31.57 2.42
CA LYS A 127 0.16 30.46 2.92
C LYS A 127 -1.33 30.64 2.63
N ALA A 128 -1.67 31.51 1.69
CA ALA A 128 -3.05 31.66 1.25
C ALA A 128 -3.51 30.38 0.54
N MET A 129 -4.66 29.89 0.94
CA MET A 129 -5.23 28.65 0.43
C MET A 129 -6.59 28.93 -0.22
N LYS A 130 -6.82 28.37 -1.42
CA LYS A 130 -8.12 28.43 -2.09
C LYS A 130 -8.55 27.05 -2.57
N ALA A 131 -9.87 26.79 -2.52
CA ALA A 131 -10.44 25.61 -3.14
C ALA A 131 -10.52 25.81 -4.66
N ILE A 132 -10.09 24.79 -5.41
CA ILE A 132 -10.12 24.79 -6.88
C ILE A 132 -11.42 24.18 -7.41
N GLY A 133 -11.83 23.05 -6.83
CA GLY A 133 -13.03 22.30 -7.22
C GLY A 133 -13.10 20.94 -6.58
N THR A 134 -14.23 20.25 -6.75
CA THR A 134 -14.36 18.84 -6.37
C THR A 134 -13.64 17.96 -7.37
N GLY A 135 -12.93 16.92 -6.90
CA GLY A 135 -12.19 15.99 -7.73
C GLY A 135 -10.84 15.61 -7.14
N ASN A 136 -10.01 14.99 -7.97
CA ASN A 136 -8.70 14.46 -7.62
C ASN A 136 -7.71 14.56 -8.81
N SER A 137 -6.50 14.04 -8.62
CA SER A 137 -5.44 13.98 -9.64
C SER A 137 -5.11 15.36 -10.26
N PRO A 138 -4.82 16.38 -9.43
CA PRO A 138 -4.41 17.69 -9.95
C PRO A 138 -3.08 17.56 -10.69
N LEU A 139 -3.01 18.18 -11.87
CA LEU A 139 -1.82 18.22 -12.70
C LEU A 139 -1.60 19.61 -13.28
N PHE A 140 -0.52 20.29 -12.90
CA PHE A 140 -0.19 21.59 -13.45
C PHE A 140 0.16 21.51 -14.93
N HIS A 141 -0.29 22.49 -15.68
CA HIS A 141 0.26 22.74 -17.00
C HIS A 141 1.74 23.15 -16.87
N PRO A 142 2.65 22.77 -17.79
CA PRO A 142 4.08 23.09 -17.69
C PRO A 142 4.42 24.59 -17.52
N ASN A 143 3.56 25.49 -17.99
CA ASN A 143 3.74 26.94 -17.79
C ASN A 143 3.34 27.46 -16.40
N GLY A 144 2.77 26.60 -15.52
CA GLY A 144 2.36 26.94 -14.17
C GLY A 144 1.11 27.84 -14.04
N LYS A 145 0.47 28.23 -15.16
CA LYS A 145 -0.66 29.19 -15.16
C LYS A 145 -2.04 28.54 -15.02
N SER A 146 -2.10 27.24 -15.20
CA SER A 146 -3.34 26.48 -15.08
C SER A 146 -3.06 25.06 -14.57
N LEU A 147 -4.11 24.38 -14.15
CA LEU A 147 -4.08 22.96 -13.84
C LEU A 147 -5.30 22.26 -14.41
N VAL A 148 -5.13 20.96 -14.67
CA VAL A 148 -6.22 20.03 -14.98
C VAL A 148 -6.39 19.06 -13.82
N TYR A 149 -7.60 18.49 -13.71
CA TYR A 149 -7.93 17.53 -12.66
C TYR A 149 -9.07 16.62 -13.10
N LEU A 150 -9.25 15.53 -12.37
CA LEU A 150 -10.29 14.56 -12.65
C LEU A 150 -11.50 14.75 -11.71
N ARG A 151 -12.70 14.70 -12.27
CA ARG A 151 -13.96 14.60 -11.55
C ARG A 151 -14.88 13.62 -12.27
N SER A 152 -15.26 12.55 -11.59
CA SER A 152 -16.13 11.49 -12.15
C SER A 152 -15.64 10.98 -13.51
N GLY A 153 -14.34 10.74 -13.66
CA GLY A 153 -13.71 10.23 -14.88
C GLY A 153 -13.71 11.21 -16.05
N LYS A 154 -13.86 12.51 -15.82
CA LYS A 154 -13.77 13.59 -16.82
C LYS A 154 -12.66 14.57 -16.42
N VAL A 155 -12.04 15.21 -17.43
CA VAL A 155 -10.99 16.20 -17.22
C VAL A 155 -11.61 17.59 -17.09
N TYR A 156 -11.29 18.28 -16.02
CA TYR A 156 -11.64 19.67 -15.78
C TYR A 156 -10.38 20.54 -15.85
N HIS A 157 -10.54 21.81 -16.20
CA HIS A 157 -9.46 22.77 -16.32
C HIS A 157 -9.73 23.97 -15.42
N LYS A 158 -8.71 24.46 -14.74
CA LYS A 158 -8.74 25.69 -13.96
C LYS A 158 -7.60 26.62 -14.39
N ASP A 159 -7.96 27.80 -14.89
CA ASP A 159 -7.03 28.92 -15.03
C ASP A 159 -6.74 29.51 -13.65
N LEU A 160 -5.48 29.59 -13.26
CA LEU A 160 -5.03 30.07 -11.96
C LEU A 160 -4.91 31.58 -11.89
N LEU A 161 -4.89 32.25 -13.06
CA LEU A 161 -4.86 33.72 -13.19
C LEU A 161 -6.26 34.35 -13.15
N SER A 162 -7.31 33.54 -13.17
CA SER A 162 -8.70 33.93 -13.18
C SER A 162 -9.49 33.22 -12.09
N ASP A 163 -10.41 33.92 -11.42
CA ASP A 163 -11.30 33.31 -10.45
C ASP A 163 -12.46 32.54 -11.08
N ASN A 164 -12.68 32.72 -12.38
CA ASN A 164 -13.71 31.99 -13.11
C ASN A 164 -13.33 30.53 -13.28
N ALA A 165 -14.00 29.63 -12.59
CA ALA A 165 -13.88 28.19 -12.80
C ALA A 165 -14.77 27.78 -13.99
N SER A 166 -14.25 27.02 -14.93
CA SER A 166 -15.09 26.30 -15.88
C SER A 166 -15.79 25.16 -15.14
N GLU A 167 -17.10 25.17 -15.09
CA GLU A 167 -17.89 24.05 -14.55
C GLU A 167 -18.08 22.90 -15.57
N SER A 168 -17.58 23.10 -16.79
CA SER A 168 -17.67 22.12 -17.87
C SER A 168 -16.36 21.34 -17.99
N PRO A 169 -16.43 20.06 -18.38
CA PRO A 169 -15.23 19.30 -18.73
C PRO A 169 -14.43 20.02 -19.83
N LEU A 170 -13.08 19.89 -19.79
CA LEU A 170 -12.18 20.45 -20.79
C LEU A 170 -12.53 19.96 -22.21
N PHE A 171 -12.95 18.72 -22.31
CA PHE A 171 -13.48 18.11 -23.54
C PHE A 171 -14.48 17.01 -23.20
N VAL A 172 -15.32 16.66 -24.17
CA VAL A 172 -16.29 15.58 -24.07
C VAL A 172 -15.70 14.30 -24.63
N ASN A 173 -15.73 13.23 -23.86
CA ASN A 173 -15.30 11.89 -24.30
C ASN A 173 -16.25 10.82 -23.80
N ARG A 174 -16.26 9.68 -24.48
CA ARG A 174 -16.89 8.46 -23.99
C ARG A 174 -15.91 7.70 -23.07
N GLY A 175 -16.41 7.08 -22.00
CA GLY A 175 -15.59 6.32 -21.04
C GLY A 175 -15.03 7.19 -19.92
N SER A 176 -14.15 6.61 -19.10
CA SER A 176 -13.49 7.25 -17.96
C SER A 176 -12.05 7.62 -18.28
N ILE A 177 -11.67 8.84 -17.97
CA ILE A 177 -10.31 9.34 -18.15
C ILE A 177 -9.47 9.05 -16.89
N SER A 178 -8.21 8.70 -17.13
CA SER A 178 -7.17 8.56 -16.11
C SER A 178 -5.77 8.77 -16.73
N GLN A 179 -4.71 8.69 -15.94
CA GLN A 179 -3.32 8.73 -16.40
C GLN A 179 -3.00 9.95 -17.28
N LEU A 180 -3.29 11.16 -16.75
CA LEU A 180 -3.01 12.40 -17.46
C LEU A 180 -1.52 12.69 -17.53
N SER A 181 -1.04 13.17 -18.68
CA SER A 181 0.36 13.57 -18.90
C SER A 181 0.45 14.71 -19.92
N TRP A 182 1.03 15.86 -19.52
CA TRP A 182 1.30 16.96 -20.42
C TRP A 182 2.56 16.71 -21.26
N SER A 183 2.53 17.10 -22.53
CA SER A 183 3.76 17.25 -23.31
C SER A 183 4.66 18.32 -22.69
N PRO A 184 5.99 18.22 -22.79
CA PRO A 184 6.92 19.19 -22.19
C PRO A 184 6.66 20.66 -22.62
N ASP A 185 6.18 20.88 -23.84
CA ASP A 185 5.81 22.20 -24.36
C ASP A 185 4.38 22.65 -24.00
N GLY A 186 3.59 21.77 -23.34
CA GLY A 186 2.22 22.04 -22.91
C GLY A 186 1.18 22.08 -24.02
N LYS A 187 1.53 21.76 -25.27
CA LYS A 187 0.57 21.80 -26.39
C LYS A 187 -0.38 20.62 -26.42
N TRP A 188 0.04 19.48 -25.83
CA TRP A 188 -0.72 18.26 -25.82
C TRP A 188 -0.94 17.73 -24.40
N LEU A 189 -2.15 17.25 -24.15
CA LEU A 189 -2.46 16.44 -22.97
C LEU A 189 -2.76 15.01 -23.42
N ALA A 190 -1.88 14.08 -23.05
CA ALA A 190 -2.12 12.65 -23.21
C ALA A 190 -2.96 12.11 -22.07
N PHE A 191 -3.81 11.14 -22.35
CA PHE A 191 -4.68 10.51 -21.35
C PHE A 191 -5.03 9.06 -21.72
N LYS A 192 -5.32 8.25 -20.71
CA LYS A 192 -5.99 6.96 -20.90
C LYS A 192 -7.50 7.16 -20.91
N SER A 193 -8.19 6.69 -21.95
CA SER A 193 -9.65 6.61 -22.03
C SER A 193 -10.09 5.17 -21.82
N GLY A 194 -10.44 4.83 -20.56
CA GLY A 194 -10.96 3.52 -20.20
C GLY A 194 -12.37 3.32 -20.73
N ARG A 195 -12.57 2.23 -21.41
CA ARG A 195 -13.87 1.71 -21.85
C ARG A 195 -14.24 0.54 -20.94
N THR A 196 -15.37 -0.05 -21.19
CA THR A 196 -15.84 -1.16 -20.34
C THR A 196 -14.86 -2.34 -20.35
N ASP A 197 -14.32 -2.69 -21.52
CA ASP A 197 -13.56 -3.90 -21.80
C ASP A 197 -12.20 -3.64 -22.49
N HIS A 198 -11.89 -2.39 -22.87
CA HIS A 198 -10.65 -2.00 -23.50
C HIS A 198 -10.27 -0.55 -23.11
N ALA A 199 -9.11 -0.08 -23.53
CA ALA A 199 -8.71 1.30 -23.29
C ALA A 199 -7.87 1.86 -24.44
N PHE A 200 -8.01 3.17 -24.69
CA PHE A 200 -7.21 3.90 -25.66
C PHE A 200 -6.33 4.93 -24.99
N VAL A 201 -5.16 5.16 -25.54
CA VAL A 201 -4.40 6.40 -25.31
C VAL A 201 -4.94 7.47 -26.27
N GLY A 202 -5.41 8.57 -25.70
CA GLY A 202 -5.90 9.73 -26.42
C GLY A 202 -5.01 10.94 -26.22
N LEU A 203 -5.12 11.88 -27.16
CA LEU A 203 -4.44 13.17 -27.16
C LEU A 203 -5.46 14.29 -27.25
N TYR A 204 -5.31 15.31 -26.41
CA TYR A 204 -6.01 16.60 -26.53
C TYR A 204 -5.04 17.66 -26.97
N HIS A 205 -5.28 18.32 -28.12
CA HIS A 205 -4.50 19.46 -28.59
C HIS A 205 -5.11 20.76 -28.07
N VAL A 206 -4.31 21.52 -27.35
CA VAL A 206 -4.79 22.72 -26.59
C VAL A 206 -5.29 23.81 -27.54
N GLU A 207 -4.55 24.11 -28.60
CA GLU A 207 -4.89 25.19 -29.54
C GLU A 207 -6.15 24.85 -30.36
N ASP A 208 -6.21 23.67 -30.94
CA ASP A 208 -7.35 23.24 -31.76
C ASP A 208 -8.56 22.82 -30.93
N LYS A 209 -8.39 22.62 -29.63
CA LYS A 209 -9.42 22.10 -28.69
C LYS A 209 -10.05 20.80 -29.16
N LYS A 210 -9.25 19.91 -29.74
CA LYS A 210 -9.67 18.63 -30.29
C LYS A 210 -9.01 17.46 -29.58
N ILE A 211 -9.77 16.36 -29.44
CA ILE A 211 -9.24 15.05 -29.06
C ILE A 211 -9.02 14.19 -30.30
N SER A 212 -7.98 13.36 -30.23
CA SER A 212 -7.69 12.33 -31.22
C SER A 212 -7.25 11.03 -30.55
N TYR A 213 -7.43 9.94 -31.26
CA TYR A 213 -6.94 8.61 -30.89
C TYR A 213 -6.09 8.11 -32.06
N PRO A 214 -4.79 8.40 -32.06
CA PRO A 214 -3.90 8.14 -33.22
C PRO A 214 -3.84 6.66 -33.60
N GLU A 215 -3.80 5.79 -32.60
CA GLU A 215 -3.80 4.35 -32.80
C GLU A 215 -4.81 3.69 -31.85
N THR A 216 -5.73 2.92 -32.38
CA THR A 216 -6.74 2.23 -31.60
C THR A 216 -6.64 0.72 -31.73
N SER A 217 -6.93 0.00 -30.67
CA SER A 217 -7.02 -1.45 -30.65
C SER A 217 -8.13 -1.92 -29.72
N LEU A 218 -8.43 -3.20 -29.70
CA LEU A 218 -9.32 -3.81 -28.70
C LEU A 218 -8.59 -4.22 -27.42
N ASP A 219 -7.30 -3.88 -27.32
CA ASP A 219 -6.47 -4.11 -26.14
C ASP A 219 -6.58 -2.94 -25.15
N HIS A 220 -5.76 -3.00 -24.09
CA HIS A 220 -5.63 -1.91 -23.12
C HIS A 220 -4.37 -1.10 -23.40
N ASP A 221 -4.53 0.10 -23.99
CA ASP A 221 -3.47 1.09 -24.10
C ASP A 221 -3.43 1.94 -22.83
N GLU A 222 -2.25 2.04 -22.20
CA GLU A 222 -2.10 2.67 -20.91
C GLU A 222 -0.68 3.18 -20.62
N TYR A 223 -0.54 4.02 -19.59
CA TYR A 223 0.72 4.64 -19.15
C TYR A 223 1.40 5.49 -20.21
N PRO A 224 0.73 6.53 -20.77
CA PRO A 224 1.36 7.44 -21.72
C PRO A 224 2.52 8.21 -21.09
N SER A 225 3.65 8.26 -21.78
CA SER A 225 4.89 8.92 -21.34
C SER A 225 5.54 9.67 -22.49
N TRP A 226 5.76 10.97 -22.31
CA TRP A 226 6.35 11.85 -23.32
C TRP A 226 7.87 11.76 -23.37
N SER A 227 8.44 11.79 -24.57
CA SER A 227 9.88 12.02 -24.72
C SER A 227 10.26 13.42 -24.22
N PRO A 228 11.49 13.62 -23.71
CA PRO A 228 11.93 14.93 -23.19
C PRO A 228 11.82 16.08 -24.20
N ASP A 229 11.98 15.79 -25.50
CA ASP A 229 11.84 16.77 -26.59
C ASP A 229 10.39 16.92 -27.09
N GLY A 230 9.45 16.18 -26.54
CA GLY A 230 8.03 16.23 -26.89
C GLY A 230 7.65 15.69 -28.26
N LYS A 231 8.58 15.03 -28.97
CA LYS A 231 8.31 14.52 -30.33
C LYS A 231 7.64 13.17 -30.35
N PHE A 232 7.82 12.38 -29.28
CA PHE A 232 7.32 11.02 -29.18
C PHE A 232 6.47 10.84 -27.93
N LEU A 233 5.45 9.98 -28.05
CA LEU A 233 4.65 9.49 -26.92
C LEU A 233 4.77 7.97 -26.86
N ALA A 234 5.34 7.44 -25.79
CA ALA A 234 5.35 6.01 -25.52
C ALA A 234 4.14 5.59 -24.68
N TYR A 235 3.66 4.37 -24.88
CA TYR A 235 2.62 3.76 -24.03
C TYR A 235 2.70 2.23 -24.09
N LEU A 236 2.10 1.59 -23.09
CA LEU A 236 1.97 0.13 -23.05
C LEU A 236 0.69 -0.30 -23.79
N ARG A 237 0.78 -1.36 -24.57
CA ARG A 237 -0.38 -2.11 -25.08
C ARG A 237 -0.40 -3.47 -24.42
N VAL A 238 -1.42 -3.73 -23.62
CA VAL A 238 -1.62 -4.98 -22.89
C VAL A 238 -2.79 -5.73 -23.50
N PRO A 239 -2.56 -6.95 -24.03
CA PRO A 239 -3.63 -7.72 -24.66
C PRO A 239 -4.81 -7.94 -23.73
N ASN A 240 -6.01 -7.83 -24.29
CA ASN A 240 -7.24 -8.03 -23.57
C ASN A 240 -7.46 -9.52 -23.25
N ILE A 241 -7.88 -9.81 -22.01
CA ILE A 241 -8.20 -11.16 -21.55
C ILE A 241 -9.54 -11.11 -20.83
N ASN A 242 -10.60 -11.56 -21.50
CA ASN A 242 -11.98 -11.43 -21.01
C ASN A 242 -12.41 -12.53 -20.02
N ASN A 243 -11.67 -13.63 -19.93
CA ASN A 243 -12.02 -14.79 -19.09
C ASN A 243 -11.16 -14.90 -17.81
N ARG A 244 -10.51 -13.83 -17.42
CA ARG A 244 -9.68 -13.81 -16.21
C ARG A 244 -10.53 -13.83 -14.95
N ILE A 245 -10.37 -14.85 -14.14
CA ILE A 245 -10.89 -14.91 -12.78
C ILE A 245 -9.89 -14.26 -11.82
N LEU A 246 -10.36 -13.34 -10.99
CA LEU A 246 -9.50 -12.67 -10.00
C LEU A 246 -9.12 -13.62 -8.86
N PHE A 247 -8.04 -13.30 -8.17
CA PHE A 247 -7.52 -14.08 -7.04
C PHE A 247 -7.16 -15.52 -7.41
N THR A 248 -6.65 -15.70 -8.64
CA THR A 248 -6.10 -16.95 -9.15
C THR A 248 -4.71 -16.73 -9.73
N PRO A 249 -3.80 -17.73 -9.74
CA PRO A 249 -2.45 -17.54 -10.24
C PRO A 249 -2.40 -17.25 -11.74
N ILE A 250 -1.52 -16.31 -12.11
CA ILE A 250 -1.25 -15.97 -13.52
C ILE A 250 0.26 -15.82 -13.71
N LYS A 251 0.91 -16.85 -14.22
CA LYS A 251 2.34 -16.82 -14.55
C LYS A 251 2.60 -16.42 -16.00
N GLU A 252 1.65 -16.69 -16.88
CA GLU A 252 1.77 -16.48 -18.32
C GLU A 252 0.50 -15.87 -18.90
N SER A 253 0.66 -15.09 -19.97
CA SER A 253 -0.42 -14.39 -20.65
C SER A 253 -0.03 -14.14 -22.11
N ASN A 254 -0.88 -13.42 -22.85
CA ASN A 254 -0.49 -12.89 -24.15
C ASN A 254 0.57 -11.80 -23.99
N PRO A 255 1.67 -11.84 -24.79
CA PRO A 255 2.73 -10.86 -24.67
C PRO A 255 2.23 -9.43 -24.85
N TRP A 256 2.59 -8.56 -23.91
CA TRP A 256 2.36 -7.12 -23.97
C TRP A 256 3.47 -6.42 -24.78
N SER A 257 3.21 -5.19 -25.23
CA SER A 257 4.17 -4.42 -26.04
C SER A 257 4.30 -2.96 -25.58
N ILE A 258 5.39 -2.32 -26.01
CA ILE A 258 5.60 -0.87 -25.92
C ILE A 258 5.39 -0.30 -27.32
N ARG A 259 4.50 0.70 -27.40
CA ARG A 259 4.19 1.47 -28.60
C ARG A 259 4.81 2.85 -28.50
N VAL A 260 5.34 3.38 -29.59
CA VAL A 260 5.83 4.76 -29.66
C VAL A 260 5.16 5.47 -30.84
N LEU A 261 4.42 6.52 -30.52
CA LEU A 261 3.76 7.42 -31.45
C LEU A 261 4.72 8.55 -31.82
N ASP A 262 4.95 8.77 -33.11
CA ASP A 262 5.60 9.96 -33.64
C ASP A 262 4.56 11.07 -33.91
N LEU A 263 4.68 12.20 -33.22
CA LEU A 263 3.71 13.29 -33.33
C LEU A 263 3.74 14.00 -34.70
N ALA A 264 4.86 13.94 -35.42
CA ALA A 264 4.96 14.58 -36.74
C ALA A 264 4.16 13.84 -37.82
N THR A 265 4.12 12.51 -37.72
CA THR A 265 3.38 11.64 -38.66
C THR A 265 2.04 11.17 -38.12
N MET A 266 1.84 11.24 -36.79
CA MET A 266 0.72 10.64 -36.08
C MET A 266 0.62 9.12 -36.26
N GLU A 267 1.75 8.47 -36.53
CA GLU A 267 1.86 7.02 -36.67
C GLU A 267 2.57 6.40 -35.46
N ALA A 268 2.09 5.28 -34.98
CA ALA A 268 2.70 4.54 -33.90
C ALA A 268 3.34 3.24 -34.38
N LYS A 269 4.46 2.87 -33.75
CA LYS A 269 5.16 1.60 -34.01
C LYS A 269 5.38 0.82 -32.73
N GLU A 270 5.43 -0.51 -32.85
CA GLU A 270 5.90 -1.40 -31.80
C GLU A 270 7.43 -1.32 -31.71
N VAL A 271 7.95 -0.96 -30.54
CA VAL A 271 9.41 -0.87 -30.31
C VAL A 271 9.91 -1.98 -29.41
N PHE A 272 9.02 -2.62 -28.67
CA PHE A 272 9.30 -3.77 -27.81
C PHE A 272 8.06 -4.66 -27.69
N LYS A 273 8.28 -5.97 -27.65
CA LYS A 273 7.26 -6.95 -27.30
C LYS A 273 7.84 -7.93 -26.28
N SER A 274 7.10 -8.20 -25.20
CA SER A 274 7.50 -9.20 -24.23
C SER A 274 7.49 -10.60 -24.86
N LYS A 275 8.29 -11.49 -24.29
CA LYS A 275 8.34 -12.89 -24.77
C LYS A 275 7.14 -13.69 -24.27
N GLU A 276 6.89 -14.83 -24.87
CA GLU A 276 6.01 -15.88 -24.38
C GLU A 276 6.49 -16.44 -23.02
N GLY A 277 5.58 -17.02 -22.25
CA GLY A 277 5.88 -17.61 -20.97
C GLY A 277 6.04 -16.58 -19.84
N ILE A 278 6.93 -16.87 -18.88
CA ILE A 278 7.23 -15.97 -17.77
C ILE A 278 7.70 -14.62 -18.31
N GLY A 279 7.04 -13.52 -17.89
CA GLY A 279 7.28 -12.17 -18.37
C GLY A 279 6.27 -11.70 -19.43
N SER A 280 5.37 -12.57 -19.91
CA SER A 280 4.26 -12.20 -20.78
C SER A 280 3.12 -11.48 -20.04
N VAL A 281 3.03 -11.64 -18.73
CA VAL A 281 2.08 -10.88 -17.90
C VAL A 281 2.62 -9.49 -17.62
N MET A 282 1.87 -8.45 -17.94
CA MET A 282 2.18 -7.10 -17.45
C MET A 282 1.74 -6.98 -16.00
N VAL A 283 2.68 -6.76 -15.11
CA VAL A 283 2.42 -6.66 -13.68
C VAL A 283 1.81 -5.28 -13.36
N ARG A 284 0.51 -5.29 -13.03
CA ARG A 284 -0.25 -4.08 -12.70
C ARG A 284 -0.30 -3.80 -11.19
N ASP A 285 -0.27 -4.86 -10.40
CA ASP A 285 -0.62 -4.84 -8.97
C ASP A 285 0.57 -4.57 -8.04
N LEU A 286 1.68 -4.07 -8.56
CA LEU A 286 2.78 -3.66 -7.71
C LEU A 286 2.45 -2.34 -7.03
N PRO A 287 2.88 -2.17 -5.76
CA PRO A 287 2.53 -0.98 -5.02
C PRO A 287 2.86 0.29 -5.81
N ALA A 288 1.80 0.97 -6.11
CA ALA A 288 1.66 2.37 -6.40
C ALA A 288 2.74 3.05 -7.26
N GLN A 289 2.72 2.83 -8.57
CA GLN A 289 3.19 3.87 -9.49
C GLN A 289 2.25 4.06 -10.66
N ASN A 290 1.98 5.35 -10.95
CA ASN A 290 1.21 5.75 -12.13
C ASN A 290 2.05 5.72 -13.40
N GLU A 291 3.39 5.62 -13.28
CA GLU A 291 4.33 5.57 -14.39
C GLU A 291 4.92 4.16 -14.55
N ARG A 292 5.13 3.76 -15.79
CA ARG A 292 5.75 2.48 -16.16
C ARG A 292 6.80 2.63 -17.25
N LEU A 293 6.95 3.84 -17.82
CA LEU A 293 7.87 4.15 -18.91
C LEU A 293 8.64 5.41 -18.57
N TRP A 294 9.97 5.36 -18.64
CA TRP A 294 10.85 6.48 -18.34
C TRP A 294 11.80 6.69 -19.51
N TRP A 295 11.77 7.87 -20.08
CA TRP A 295 12.66 8.24 -21.17
C TRP A 295 14.04 8.61 -20.63
N THR A 296 15.09 8.21 -21.38
CA THR A 296 16.43 8.74 -21.21
C THR A 296 16.63 9.98 -22.12
N ASN A 297 17.66 10.77 -21.83
CA ASN A 297 18.04 11.88 -22.72
C ASN A 297 18.52 11.41 -24.10
N SER A 298 19.01 10.19 -24.22
CA SER A 298 19.44 9.58 -25.50
C SER A 298 18.27 9.02 -26.33
N GLY A 299 17.02 9.13 -25.82
CA GLY A 299 15.83 8.69 -26.53
C GLY A 299 15.55 7.19 -26.39
N GLU A 300 16.09 6.54 -25.39
CA GLU A 300 15.77 5.16 -25.02
C GLU A 300 14.65 5.14 -23.97
N LEU A 301 13.96 4.00 -23.84
CA LEU A 301 12.90 3.80 -22.87
C LEU A 301 13.32 2.80 -21.79
N VAL A 302 13.19 3.17 -20.54
CA VAL A 302 13.31 2.29 -19.38
C VAL A 302 11.92 1.81 -18.95
N PHE A 303 11.80 0.53 -18.61
CA PHE A 303 10.53 -0.09 -18.23
C PHE A 303 10.73 -1.28 -17.29
N PRO A 304 9.72 -1.63 -16.44
CA PRO A 304 9.75 -2.82 -15.60
C PRO A 304 9.34 -4.04 -16.40
N TRP A 305 10.07 -5.15 -16.21
CA TRP A 305 9.73 -6.43 -16.83
C TRP A 305 10.10 -7.59 -15.91
N GLU A 306 9.22 -8.58 -15.83
CA GLU A 306 9.42 -9.78 -15.02
C GLU A 306 9.97 -10.97 -15.83
N ASN A 307 10.91 -10.68 -16.73
CA ASN A 307 11.45 -11.62 -17.72
C ASN A 307 12.02 -12.93 -17.14
N ASN A 308 12.53 -12.87 -15.92
CA ASN A 308 13.18 -13.99 -15.23
C ASN A 308 12.53 -14.33 -13.88
N GLY A 309 11.28 -13.99 -13.71
CA GLY A 309 10.54 -14.22 -12.47
C GLY A 309 10.74 -13.15 -11.38
N TRP A 310 11.51 -12.10 -11.67
CA TRP A 310 11.73 -10.94 -10.82
C TRP A 310 11.48 -9.67 -11.60
N ILE A 311 10.76 -8.73 -11.00
CA ILE A 311 10.52 -7.43 -11.64
C ILE A 311 11.80 -6.63 -11.57
N GLN A 312 12.41 -6.42 -12.72
CA GLN A 312 13.64 -5.69 -12.90
C GLN A 312 13.45 -4.59 -13.95
N LEU A 313 14.36 -3.62 -14.00
CA LEU A 313 14.33 -2.57 -15.02
C LEU A 313 15.12 -3.01 -16.24
N TYR A 314 14.54 -2.73 -17.38
CA TYR A 314 15.09 -2.94 -18.71
C TYR A 314 15.07 -1.63 -19.48
N MET A 315 15.90 -1.53 -20.51
CA MET A 315 15.96 -0.40 -21.42
C MET A 315 15.82 -0.92 -22.83
N VAL A 316 15.10 -0.21 -23.69
CA VAL A 316 14.97 -0.51 -25.12
C VAL A 316 15.33 0.71 -25.94
N ASN A 317 16.12 0.51 -27.01
CA ASN A 317 16.38 1.49 -28.04
C ASN A 317 15.17 1.55 -29.00
N ILE A 318 14.50 2.69 -29.06
CA ILE A 318 13.27 2.83 -29.87
C ILE A 318 13.47 2.74 -31.39
N SER A 319 14.71 2.90 -31.87
CA SER A 319 15.02 2.84 -33.28
C SER A 319 15.33 1.43 -33.75
N THR A 320 16.05 0.64 -32.94
CA THR A 320 16.50 -0.71 -33.31
C THR A 320 15.65 -1.83 -32.69
N GLY A 321 14.96 -1.55 -31.58
CA GLY A 321 14.28 -2.56 -30.81
C GLY A 321 15.19 -3.39 -29.88
N ASP A 322 16.50 -3.11 -29.87
CA ASP A 322 17.45 -3.78 -29.00
C ASP A 322 17.20 -3.41 -27.56
N TRP A 323 17.16 -4.40 -26.68
CA TRP A 323 16.91 -4.19 -25.27
C TRP A 323 17.99 -4.83 -24.38
N GLN A 324 18.15 -4.30 -23.18
CA GLN A 324 19.08 -4.80 -22.17
C GLN A 324 18.50 -4.66 -20.76
N ARG A 325 18.95 -5.52 -19.84
CA ARG A 325 18.61 -5.44 -18.43
C ARG A 325 19.52 -4.42 -17.73
N LEU A 326 18.93 -3.53 -16.93
CA LEU A 326 19.64 -2.49 -16.17
C LEU A 326 19.86 -2.87 -14.70
N SER A 327 18.87 -3.48 -14.06
CA SER A 327 18.98 -3.90 -12.67
C SER A 327 19.19 -5.42 -12.57
N THR A 328 19.88 -5.87 -11.51
CA THR A 328 20.28 -7.27 -11.33
C THR A 328 19.96 -7.71 -9.92
N GLY A 329 19.98 -9.02 -9.64
CA GLY A 329 19.76 -9.60 -8.33
C GLY A 329 18.51 -10.48 -8.24
N SER A 330 18.33 -11.09 -7.07
CA SER A 330 17.18 -11.93 -6.70
C SER A 330 16.26 -11.14 -5.76
N GLY A 331 15.69 -10.09 -6.30
CA GLY A 331 14.73 -9.21 -5.64
C GLY A 331 13.95 -8.47 -6.71
N PHE A 332 13.09 -7.55 -6.34
CA PHE A 332 12.29 -6.79 -7.28
C PHE A 332 12.43 -5.28 -7.09
N VAL A 333 12.26 -4.54 -8.17
CA VAL A 333 12.09 -3.09 -8.14
C VAL A 333 10.60 -2.81 -7.94
N GLU A 334 10.28 -2.16 -6.84
CA GLU A 334 8.90 -1.89 -6.46
C GLU A 334 8.44 -0.49 -6.86
N ARG A 335 9.35 0.49 -6.75
CA ARG A 335 9.08 1.89 -7.10
C ARG A 335 10.26 2.50 -7.82
N VAL A 336 9.94 3.33 -8.81
CA VAL A 336 10.92 4.11 -9.57
C VAL A 336 10.54 5.58 -9.43
N GLN A 337 11.49 6.41 -9.06
CA GLN A 337 11.33 7.85 -8.96
C GLN A 337 12.32 8.54 -9.89
N THR A 338 11.81 9.42 -10.75
CA THR A 338 12.64 10.32 -11.54
C THR A 338 13.28 11.37 -10.63
N SER A 339 14.45 11.85 -11.00
CA SER A 339 15.13 12.95 -10.33
C SER A 339 15.25 14.14 -11.31
N PHE A 340 15.70 15.29 -10.80
CA PHE A 340 16.04 16.43 -11.68
C PHE A 340 17.34 16.19 -12.47
N ASP A 341 18.07 15.12 -12.18
CA ASP A 341 19.14 14.59 -13.02
C ASP A 341 18.53 13.57 -13.98
N PRO A 342 18.45 13.87 -15.27
CA PRO A 342 17.75 13.02 -16.25
C PRO A 342 18.46 11.70 -16.55
N ASP A 343 19.70 11.54 -16.08
CA ASP A 343 20.49 10.33 -16.25
C ASP A 343 20.46 9.43 -14.98
N GLU A 344 19.55 9.74 -14.04
CA GLU A 344 19.43 9.05 -12.77
C GLU A 344 17.98 8.63 -12.51
N LEU A 345 17.78 7.38 -12.08
CA LEU A 345 16.56 6.92 -11.47
C LEU A 345 16.83 6.48 -10.01
N LEU A 346 15.94 6.86 -9.13
CA LEU A 346 15.95 6.41 -7.73
C LEU A 346 14.94 5.29 -7.54
N LEU A 347 15.34 4.19 -6.94
CA LEU A 347 14.55 2.99 -6.84
C LEU A 347 14.27 2.65 -5.38
N THR A 348 13.07 2.13 -5.11
CA THR A 348 12.80 1.32 -3.92
C THR A 348 12.84 -0.14 -4.34
N SER A 349 13.67 -0.95 -3.69
CA SER A 349 13.90 -2.34 -4.09
C SER A 349 14.26 -3.22 -2.89
N ASN A 350 14.02 -4.52 -2.98
CA ASN A 350 14.52 -5.50 -2.02
C ASN A 350 15.68 -6.35 -2.56
N ASN A 351 16.34 -5.92 -3.64
CA ASN A 351 17.45 -6.64 -4.28
C ASN A 351 18.63 -6.92 -3.34
N PHE A 352 18.83 -6.11 -2.31
CA PHE A 352 19.95 -6.22 -1.37
C PHE A 352 19.56 -6.82 -0.02
N LYS A 353 18.26 -6.85 0.29
CA LYS A 353 17.70 -7.42 1.52
C LYS A 353 16.28 -7.86 1.25
N ILE A 354 16.08 -9.16 1.07
CA ILE A 354 14.82 -9.76 0.60
C ILE A 354 13.63 -9.41 1.51
N ASN A 355 13.85 -9.32 2.83
CA ASN A 355 12.84 -9.03 3.85
C ASN A 355 12.71 -7.53 4.17
N GLY A 356 13.32 -6.66 3.39
CA GLY A 356 13.32 -5.22 3.61
C GLY A 356 13.12 -4.42 2.33
N ARG A 357 13.29 -3.10 2.45
CA ARG A 357 13.31 -2.15 1.32
C ARG A 357 14.54 -1.28 1.42
N GLN A 358 15.18 -1.06 0.29
CA GLN A 358 16.36 -0.21 0.18
C GLN A 358 16.17 0.83 -0.91
N VAL A 359 16.83 1.98 -0.71
CA VAL A 359 16.97 3.00 -1.74
C VAL A 359 18.21 2.71 -2.57
N VAL A 360 18.01 2.68 -3.87
CA VAL A 360 19.02 2.33 -4.87
C VAL A 360 19.04 3.40 -5.94
N ARG A 361 20.23 3.78 -6.42
CA ARG A 361 20.44 4.64 -7.58
C ARG A 361 20.73 3.77 -8.80
N LEU A 362 20.05 4.05 -9.90
CA LEU A 362 20.38 3.55 -11.22
C LEU A 362 20.94 4.71 -12.05
N ASP A 363 22.24 4.64 -12.39
CA ASP A 363 22.91 5.55 -13.32
C ASP A 363 22.65 5.04 -14.75
N LEU A 364 21.88 5.79 -15.53
CA LEU A 364 21.43 5.39 -16.86
C LEU A 364 22.55 5.46 -17.91
N LYS A 365 23.54 6.36 -17.73
CA LYS A 365 24.72 6.44 -18.61
C LYS A 365 25.69 5.29 -18.40
N LYS A 366 26.05 5.04 -17.14
CA LYS A 366 26.98 3.97 -16.78
C LYS A 366 26.29 2.60 -16.76
N LYS A 367 24.95 2.58 -16.70
CA LYS A 367 24.12 1.37 -16.55
C LYS A 367 24.52 0.58 -15.29
N THR A 368 24.75 1.29 -14.20
CA THR A 368 25.19 0.74 -12.90
C THR A 368 24.18 1.03 -11.81
N VAL A 369 24.11 0.08 -10.88
CA VAL A 369 23.22 0.14 -9.71
C VAL A 369 24.08 0.37 -8.47
N GLU A 370 23.68 1.34 -7.63
CA GLU A 370 24.35 1.68 -6.37
C GLU A 370 23.38 1.69 -5.21
N LEU A 371 23.72 0.98 -4.13
CA LEU A 371 22.96 1.01 -2.89
C LEU A 371 23.24 2.33 -2.14
N LEU A 372 22.21 3.14 -1.87
CA LEU A 372 22.34 4.43 -1.19
C LEU A 372 21.97 4.38 0.30
N SER A 373 21.18 3.37 0.70
CA SER A 373 20.73 3.19 2.08
C SER A 373 21.50 2.08 2.81
N ASN A 374 21.42 2.05 4.14
CA ASN A 374 21.97 0.94 4.93
C ASN A 374 21.03 -0.28 4.87
N LEU A 375 21.52 -1.45 5.32
CA LEU A 375 20.76 -2.70 5.32
C LEU A 375 20.07 -2.99 6.68
N ASP A 376 20.33 -2.20 7.70
CA ASP A 376 19.77 -2.41 9.05
C ASP A 376 18.35 -1.86 9.17
N GLU A 377 17.98 -0.95 8.27
CA GLU A 377 16.69 -0.29 8.22
C GLU A 377 15.98 -0.53 6.89
N ASN A 378 14.70 -0.23 6.84
CA ASN A 378 13.90 -0.17 5.62
C ASN A 378 13.85 1.27 5.13
N HIS A 379 14.01 1.48 3.83
CA HIS A 379 14.02 2.80 3.20
C HIS A 379 13.19 2.77 1.92
N TRP A 380 12.29 3.75 1.76
CA TRP A 380 11.43 3.85 0.59
C TRP A 380 11.06 5.29 0.23
N SER A 381 10.37 5.48 -0.89
CA SER A 381 10.00 6.80 -1.42
C SER A 381 11.17 7.78 -1.50
N PRO A 382 12.24 7.42 -2.23
CA PRO A 382 13.39 8.29 -2.37
C PRO A 382 13.10 9.50 -3.26
N PHE A 383 13.60 10.68 -2.86
CA PHE A 383 13.59 11.90 -3.67
C PHE A 383 14.95 12.58 -3.59
N LYS A 384 15.50 12.92 -4.76
CA LYS A 384 16.67 13.77 -4.81
C LYS A 384 16.29 15.20 -4.42
N THR A 385 17.03 15.79 -3.50
CA THR A 385 16.91 17.21 -3.14
C THR A 385 18.16 17.94 -3.59
N LYS A 386 18.14 19.27 -3.56
CA LYS A 386 19.30 20.09 -3.87
C LYS A 386 20.55 19.73 -3.05
N ASP A 387 20.36 19.38 -1.78
CA ASP A 387 21.43 19.17 -0.83
C ASP A 387 21.66 17.68 -0.46
N GLY A 388 20.87 16.76 -1.03
CA GLY A 388 21.02 15.35 -0.71
C GLY A 388 19.88 14.46 -1.18
N LEU A 389 19.55 13.46 -0.38
CA LEU A 389 18.56 12.43 -0.64
C LEU A 389 17.54 12.37 0.49
N ALA A 390 16.28 12.64 0.18
CA ALA A 390 15.16 12.44 1.11
C ALA A 390 14.54 11.06 0.90
N TYR A 391 14.07 10.43 1.97
CA TYR A 391 13.38 9.14 1.95
C TYR A 391 12.60 8.94 3.26
N ILE A 392 11.76 7.93 3.31
CA ILE A 392 11.14 7.46 4.55
C ILE A 392 11.92 6.25 5.04
N SER A 393 12.20 6.19 6.34
CA SER A 393 12.95 5.11 6.99
C SER A 393 12.16 4.49 8.13
N SER A 394 12.32 3.19 8.35
CA SER A 394 11.84 2.46 9.52
C SER A 394 12.75 1.29 9.88
N ASN A 395 12.62 0.78 11.10
CA ASN A 395 13.14 -0.51 11.52
C ASN A 395 12.23 -1.12 12.61
N TYR A 396 12.64 -2.19 13.27
CA TYR A 396 11.81 -2.82 14.30
C TYR A 396 11.61 -1.97 15.57
N GLN A 397 12.42 -0.92 15.79
CA GLN A 397 12.34 0.00 16.95
C GLN A 397 11.76 1.36 16.58
N LYS A 398 11.81 1.72 15.30
CA LYS A 398 11.43 3.04 14.80
C LYS A 398 10.36 2.90 13.73
N PRO A 399 9.13 3.31 13.99
CA PRO A 399 8.11 3.45 12.94
C PRO A 399 8.56 4.39 11.82
N ALA A 400 7.82 4.37 10.71
CA ALA A 400 8.08 5.17 9.52
C ALA A 400 8.31 6.64 9.84
N TRP A 401 9.41 7.22 9.32
CA TRP A 401 9.71 8.64 9.51
C TRP A 401 10.45 9.25 8.31
N PRO A 402 10.15 10.51 7.92
CA PRO A 402 10.84 11.18 6.83
C PRO A 402 12.24 11.61 7.25
N MET A 403 13.22 11.29 6.42
CA MET A 403 14.64 11.53 6.62
C MET A 403 15.22 12.30 5.45
N LEU A 404 16.28 13.07 5.69
CA LEU A 404 17.12 13.69 4.68
C LEU A 404 18.57 13.37 4.96
N LYS A 405 19.24 12.70 4.03
CA LYS A 405 20.68 12.43 4.07
C LYS A 405 21.39 13.43 3.19
N THR A 406 22.22 14.28 3.80
CA THR A 406 23.14 15.18 3.11
C THR A 406 24.54 14.56 3.03
N SER A 407 25.54 15.27 2.46
CA SER A 407 26.94 14.83 2.48
C SER A 407 27.48 14.62 3.89
N ASP A 408 27.03 15.43 4.87
CA ASP A 408 27.65 15.55 6.17
C ASP A 408 26.84 14.93 7.30
N LYS A 409 25.54 14.80 7.14
CA LYS A 409 24.63 14.32 8.20
C LYS A 409 23.33 13.74 7.66
N GLU A 410 22.68 12.97 8.52
CA GLU A 410 21.30 12.54 8.36
C GLU A 410 20.39 13.35 9.28
N ILE A 411 19.32 13.93 8.72
CA ILE A 411 18.38 14.81 9.41
C ILE A 411 17.06 14.07 9.52
N ARG A 412 16.53 13.95 10.71
CA ARG A 412 15.17 13.52 10.97
C ARG A 412 14.24 14.72 10.81
N LEU A 413 13.46 14.75 9.73
CA LEU A 413 12.56 15.87 9.45
C LEU A 413 11.42 15.91 10.49
N ALA A 414 11.12 17.08 11.05
CA ALA A 414 10.13 17.26 12.13
C ALA A 414 10.36 16.32 13.33
N GLY A 415 11.62 16.05 13.69
CA GLY A 415 11.97 15.08 14.73
C GLY A 415 11.40 15.38 16.12
N GLU A 416 11.09 16.64 16.40
CA GLU A 416 10.43 17.11 17.62
C GLU A 416 8.99 16.62 17.80
N LEU A 417 8.34 16.18 16.71
CA LEU A 417 6.96 15.64 16.74
C LEU A 417 6.93 14.16 17.15
N PHE A 418 8.08 13.51 17.31
CA PHE A 418 8.09 12.11 17.73
C PHE A 418 7.63 11.98 19.17
N PRO A 419 6.55 11.18 19.46
CA PRO A 419 5.92 11.16 20.76
C PRO A 419 6.80 10.47 21.82
N ASN A 420 6.91 11.11 22.99
CA ASN A 420 7.67 10.57 24.12
C ASN A 420 7.05 9.31 24.74
N GLN A 421 5.72 9.14 24.60
CA GLN A 421 4.96 7.99 25.10
C GLN A 421 5.15 6.72 24.24
N PHE A 422 5.69 6.84 23.02
CA PHE A 422 5.95 5.66 22.20
C PHE A 422 6.87 4.68 22.94
N PRO A 423 6.52 3.38 23.01
CA PRO A 423 7.23 2.39 23.79
C PRO A 423 8.70 2.25 23.41
N LYS A 424 9.54 2.07 24.41
CA LYS A 424 10.97 1.80 24.28
C LYS A 424 11.25 0.31 24.46
N GLY A 425 12.34 -0.19 23.88
CA GLY A 425 12.77 -1.57 24.09
C GLY A 425 11.94 -2.58 23.29
N LEU A 426 11.46 -2.18 22.10
CA LEU A 426 10.77 -3.08 21.18
C LEU A 426 11.64 -4.27 20.78
N VAL A 427 11.01 -5.41 20.53
CA VAL A 427 11.68 -6.68 20.29
C VAL A 427 12.11 -6.81 18.83
N LYS A 428 13.38 -7.19 18.61
CA LYS A 428 13.85 -7.56 17.28
C LYS A 428 13.30 -8.93 16.90
N PRO A 429 12.62 -9.06 15.75
CA PRO A 429 12.10 -10.36 15.32
C PRO A 429 13.20 -11.32 14.89
N GLU A 430 12.97 -12.60 15.14
CA GLU A 430 13.71 -13.70 14.51
C GLU A 430 13.14 -13.93 13.12
N ILE A 431 14.02 -14.05 12.11
CA ILE A 431 13.61 -14.35 10.73
C ILE A 431 13.57 -15.86 10.56
N LEU A 432 12.46 -16.37 10.07
CA LEU A 432 12.20 -17.80 9.93
C LEU A 432 11.76 -18.15 8.51
N GLU A 433 12.09 -19.36 8.09
CA GLU A 433 11.46 -20.03 6.96
C GLU A 433 10.65 -21.22 7.49
N ILE A 434 9.39 -21.32 7.07
CA ILE A 434 8.47 -22.36 7.51
C ILE A 434 8.04 -23.17 6.30
N LYS A 435 8.28 -24.48 6.34
CA LYS A 435 7.95 -25.38 5.23
C LYS A 435 6.58 -26.01 5.46
N ALA A 436 5.67 -25.81 4.52
CA ALA A 436 4.36 -26.45 4.49
C ALA A 436 4.46 -27.94 4.07
N LYS A 437 3.39 -28.70 4.31
CA LYS A 437 3.34 -30.14 4.02
C LYS A 437 3.52 -30.47 2.53
N ASP A 438 3.13 -29.58 1.63
CA ASP A 438 3.33 -29.68 0.19
C ASP A 438 4.75 -29.32 -0.27
N GLY A 439 5.60 -28.93 0.68
CA GLY A 439 6.99 -28.55 0.42
C GLY A 439 7.22 -27.07 0.15
N PHE A 440 6.16 -26.25 0.07
CA PHE A 440 6.28 -24.80 -0.12
C PHE A 440 6.92 -24.14 1.11
N VAL A 441 7.78 -23.14 0.88
CA VAL A 441 8.49 -22.41 1.94
C VAL A 441 7.91 -21.01 2.03
N SER A 442 7.34 -20.69 3.17
CA SER A 442 6.88 -19.34 3.55
C SER A 442 7.89 -18.68 4.49
N HIS A 443 7.82 -17.34 4.59
CA HIS A 443 8.73 -16.55 5.42
C HIS A 443 7.98 -15.96 6.60
N ALA A 444 8.64 -15.86 7.76
CA ALA A 444 7.99 -15.37 8.97
C ALA A 444 8.93 -14.54 9.85
N PHE A 445 8.33 -13.70 10.69
CA PHE A 445 8.99 -12.92 11.73
C PHE A 445 8.41 -13.29 13.07
N LEU A 446 9.25 -13.75 14.00
CA LEU A 446 8.84 -14.19 15.32
C LEU A 446 9.38 -13.24 16.38
N TYR A 447 8.46 -12.67 17.15
CA TYR A 447 8.75 -11.79 18.27
C TYR A 447 8.57 -12.59 19.57
N LYS A 448 9.63 -12.68 20.38
CA LYS A 448 9.53 -13.24 21.74
C LYS A 448 9.00 -12.20 22.72
N PRO A 449 8.39 -12.62 23.84
CA PRO A 449 8.02 -11.67 24.89
C PRO A 449 9.20 -10.80 25.34
N GLN A 450 8.95 -9.52 25.65
CA GLN A 450 9.99 -8.62 26.16
C GLN A 450 10.70 -9.18 27.40
N ASN A 451 9.92 -9.79 28.30
CA ASN A 451 10.41 -10.43 29.53
C ASN A 451 10.41 -11.96 29.35
N TYR A 452 11.08 -12.44 28.29
CA TYR A 452 11.16 -13.86 27.99
C TYR A 452 11.95 -14.63 29.06
N GLU A 453 11.34 -15.69 29.59
CA GLU A 453 11.94 -16.61 30.56
C GLU A 453 12.03 -18.01 29.94
N ALA A 454 13.23 -18.58 29.92
CA ALA A 454 13.43 -19.94 29.41
C ALA A 454 12.67 -20.96 30.26
N GLY A 455 11.98 -21.89 29.62
CA GLY A 455 11.20 -22.95 30.30
C GLY A 455 9.74 -22.54 30.62
N ARG A 456 9.35 -21.29 30.43
CA ARG A 456 7.97 -20.83 30.52
C ARG A 456 7.25 -21.04 29.19
N LYS A 457 5.99 -21.46 29.23
CA LYS A 457 5.11 -21.53 28.06
C LYS A 457 4.28 -20.24 27.94
N TYR A 458 4.19 -19.72 26.70
CA TYR A 458 3.50 -18.48 26.38
C TYR A 458 2.35 -18.74 25.39
N PRO A 459 1.25 -18.00 25.44
CA PRO A 459 0.28 -17.98 24.36
C PRO A 459 0.93 -17.41 23.09
N ALA A 460 0.40 -17.78 21.92
CA ALA A 460 0.95 -17.31 20.65
C ALA A 460 -0.11 -16.72 19.75
N VAL A 461 0.23 -15.65 19.03
CA VAL A 461 -0.60 -15.05 17.98
C VAL A 461 0.08 -15.21 16.62
N ILE A 462 -0.73 -15.43 15.56
CA ILE A 462 -0.27 -15.47 14.16
C ILE A 462 -0.96 -14.34 13.43
N PHE A 463 -0.19 -13.33 13.00
CA PHE A 463 -0.68 -12.28 12.13
C PHE A 463 -0.63 -12.72 10.66
N LEU A 464 -1.76 -12.53 9.98
CA LEU A 464 -1.98 -12.82 8.57
C LEU A 464 -2.32 -11.52 7.83
N HIS A 465 -1.45 -11.10 6.91
CA HIS A 465 -1.66 -9.84 6.17
C HIS A 465 -2.78 -9.96 5.14
N GLY A 466 -3.35 -8.84 4.75
CA GLY A 466 -4.33 -8.76 3.67
C GLY A 466 -3.69 -8.75 2.27
N GLY A 467 -4.52 -8.67 1.27
CA GLY A 467 -4.06 -8.45 -0.10
C GLY A 467 -4.43 -9.51 -1.11
N SER A 468 -3.79 -10.63 -1.30
CA SER A 468 -2.54 -11.25 -0.78
C SER A 468 -1.22 -10.57 -1.22
N ARG A 469 -1.24 -9.74 -2.25
CA ARG A 469 -0.07 -9.08 -2.87
C ARG A 469 0.59 -8.07 -1.92
N ARG A 470 1.07 -8.54 -0.78
CA ARG A 470 1.78 -7.74 0.25
C ARG A 470 3.00 -8.52 0.74
N GLN A 471 3.90 -7.79 1.38
CA GLN A 471 5.01 -8.35 2.14
C GLN A 471 5.11 -7.59 3.47
N MET A 472 5.09 -8.32 4.58
CA MET A 472 5.51 -7.80 5.87
C MET A 472 7.04 -7.75 5.90
N LEU A 473 7.59 -6.69 6.50
CA LEU A 473 9.02 -6.43 6.56
C LEU A 473 9.59 -6.81 7.93
N ASP A 474 10.90 -6.88 8.04
CA ASP A 474 11.61 -7.13 9.29
C ASP A 474 11.66 -5.90 10.26
N GLY A 475 10.78 -4.95 10.04
CA GLY A 475 10.55 -3.72 10.80
C GLY A 475 9.21 -3.11 10.41
N PHE A 476 8.89 -1.93 10.95
CA PHE A 476 7.62 -1.27 10.64
C PHE A 476 7.40 -1.07 9.14
N ASN A 477 6.21 -1.43 8.67
CA ASN A 477 5.84 -1.47 7.27
C ASN A 477 5.67 -0.06 6.67
N TYR A 478 5.82 0.04 5.35
CA TYR A 478 5.63 1.27 4.57
C TYR A 478 4.15 1.63 4.31
N SER A 479 3.22 0.78 4.69
CA SER A 479 1.77 1.04 4.66
C SER A 479 1.27 1.29 6.08
N ALA A 480 0.45 2.33 6.29
CA ALA A 480 -0.11 2.67 7.60
C ALA A 480 -0.85 1.49 8.23
N TYR A 481 -1.69 0.79 7.45
CA TYR A 481 -2.44 -0.39 7.90
C TYR A 481 -1.52 -1.45 8.51
N TYR A 482 -0.43 -1.79 7.82
CA TYR A 482 0.49 -2.85 8.28
C TYR A 482 1.50 -2.35 9.30
N SER A 483 1.84 -1.06 9.30
CA SER A 483 2.59 -0.44 10.41
C SER A 483 1.82 -0.53 11.73
N ASN A 484 0.49 -0.38 11.70
CA ASN A 484 -0.36 -0.60 12.86
C ASN A 484 -0.34 -2.09 13.29
N ALA A 485 -0.34 -3.02 12.34
CA ALA A 485 -0.22 -4.45 12.65
C ALA A 485 1.14 -4.79 13.27
N ASP A 486 2.25 -4.19 12.78
CA ASP A 486 3.57 -4.35 13.38
C ASP A 486 3.60 -3.80 14.81
N ALA A 487 2.92 -2.66 15.07
CA ALA A 487 2.74 -2.11 16.40
C ALA A 487 2.00 -3.09 17.33
N MET A 488 0.95 -3.75 16.80
CA MET A 488 0.22 -4.79 17.55
C MET A 488 1.07 -6.03 17.84
N GLN A 489 1.94 -6.45 16.93
CA GLN A 489 2.87 -7.55 17.19
C GLN A 489 3.83 -7.20 18.32
N GLN A 490 4.34 -5.97 18.36
CA GLN A 490 5.16 -5.46 19.45
C GLN A 490 4.36 -5.35 20.77
N PHE A 491 3.10 -4.92 20.69
CA PHE A 491 2.22 -4.88 21.84
C PHE A 491 1.99 -6.29 22.41
N PHE A 492 1.64 -7.28 21.58
CA PHE A 492 1.50 -8.67 22.02
C PHE A 492 2.77 -9.20 22.70
N ALA A 493 3.94 -8.91 22.12
CA ALA A 493 5.22 -9.28 22.74
C ALA A 493 5.41 -8.60 24.11
N SER A 494 4.98 -7.34 24.28
CA SER A 494 5.02 -6.64 25.58
C SER A 494 4.07 -7.24 26.61
N GLN A 495 2.97 -7.84 26.16
CA GLN A 495 1.96 -8.50 27.01
C GLN A 495 2.25 -9.99 27.27
N GLY A 496 3.42 -10.46 26.89
CA GLY A 496 3.84 -11.84 27.19
C GLY A 496 3.37 -12.88 26.18
N PHE A 497 3.11 -12.52 24.94
CA PHE A 497 2.82 -13.44 23.85
C PHE A 497 4.07 -13.71 23.00
N ILE A 498 4.15 -14.89 22.42
CA ILE A 498 4.95 -15.10 21.23
C ILE A 498 4.11 -14.65 20.04
N ALA A 499 4.61 -13.66 19.28
CA ALA A 499 3.92 -13.12 18.13
C ALA A 499 4.62 -13.52 16.85
N LEU A 500 3.90 -14.11 15.88
CA LEU A 500 4.42 -14.52 14.60
C LEU A 500 3.70 -13.76 13.50
N THR A 501 4.47 -13.13 12.61
CA THR A 501 3.96 -12.52 11.37
C THR A 501 4.32 -13.44 10.21
N LEU A 502 3.34 -13.87 9.43
CA LEU A 502 3.54 -14.81 8.32
C LEU A 502 3.45 -14.10 6.97
N ASN A 503 4.51 -14.20 6.16
CA ASN A 503 4.48 -13.96 4.72
C ASN A 503 4.19 -15.29 4.03
N TYR A 504 2.92 -15.57 3.77
CA TYR A 504 2.44 -16.79 3.12
C TYR A 504 2.54 -16.67 1.59
N ARG A 505 2.50 -17.81 0.88
CA ARG A 505 2.45 -17.83 -0.59
C ARG A 505 1.36 -16.90 -1.13
N SER A 506 1.45 -16.49 -2.37
CA SER A 506 0.67 -15.44 -3.02
C SER A 506 1.01 -13.99 -2.61
N GLY A 507 1.86 -13.78 -1.59
CA GLY A 507 2.46 -12.48 -1.28
C GLY A 507 3.49 -12.03 -2.31
N ILE A 508 4.08 -10.84 -2.13
CA ILE A 508 5.13 -10.27 -2.98
C ILE A 508 6.50 -10.32 -2.30
N GLY A 509 7.56 -10.01 -3.05
CA GLY A 509 8.91 -9.84 -2.52
C GLY A 509 9.80 -11.07 -2.69
N TYR A 510 9.25 -12.23 -3.01
CA TYR A 510 9.97 -13.51 -3.11
C TYR A 510 9.90 -14.13 -4.52
N GLY A 511 9.62 -13.32 -5.54
CA GLY A 511 9.56 -13.71 -6.94
C GLY A 511 8.20 -14.26 -7.40
N ILE A 512 8.09 -14.53 -8.72
CA ILE A 512 6.82 -14.91 -9.36
C ILE A 512 6.27 -16.24 -8.84
N HIS A 513 7.13 -17.22 -8.55
CA HIS A 513 6.67 -18.54 -8.08
C HIS A 513 6.06 -18.48 -6.68
N PHE A 514 6.48 -17.51 -5.86
CA PHE A 514 5.87 -17.22 -4.58
C PHE A 514 4.56 -16.45 -4.75
N ARG A 515 4.59 -15.39 -5.57
CA ARG A 515 3.42 -14.54 -5.81
C ARG A 515 2.31 -15.25 -6.56
N GLU A 516 2.65 -16.05 -7.58
CA GLU A 516 1.74 -16.83 -8.39
C GLU A 516 1.81 -18.32 -8.02
N ALA A 517 1.81 -18.59 -6.70
CA ALA A 517 1.80 -19.97 -6.20
C ALA A 517 0.56 -20.71 -6.73
N GLU A 518 0.71 -22.01 -6.99
CA GLU A 518 -0.38 -22.81 -7.52
C GLU A 518 -1.54 -22.91 -6.52
N ASN A 519 -2.75 -22.87 -7.06
CA ASN A 519 -3.99 -23.07 -6.30
C ASN A 519 -4.20 -22.07 -5.15
N TYR A 520 -3.64 -20.85 -5.21
CA TYR A 520 -3.94 -19.85 -4.19
C TYR A 520 -5.30 -19.19 -4.40
N GLY A 521 -5.84 -18.59 -3.35
CA GLY A 521 -7.07 -17.79 -3.38
C GLY A 521 -8.28 -18.57 -3.84
N ALA A 522 -8.99 -18.01 -4.82
CA ALA A 522 -10.22 -18.60 -5.38
C ALA A 522 -10.00 -19.91 -6.17
N SER A 523 -8.75 -20.34 -6.34
CA SER A 523 -8.42 -21.55 -7.11
C SER A 523 -7.98 -22.73 -6.25
N GLY A 524 -8.18 -22.71 -4.93
CA GLY A 524 -7.84 -23.85 -4.08
C GLY A 524 -7.31 -23.52 -2.67
N ALA A 525 -7.16 -22.23 -2.34
CA ALA A 525 -6.76 -21.76 -1.02
C ALA A 525 -5.47 -22.40 -0.47
N SER A 526 -4.47 -22.63 -1.34
CA SER A 526 -3.24 -23.38 -0.98
C SER A 526 -2.43 -22.71 0.13
N GLU A 527 -2.56 -21.39 0.34
CA GLU A 527 -1.92 -20.62 1.41
C GLU A 527 -2.42 -20.99 2.80
N VAL A 528 -3.58 -21.64 2.93
CA VAL A 528 -4.05 -22.20 4.20
C VAL A 528 -3.05 -23.25 4.71
N GLY A 529 -2.39 -23.96 3.80
CA GLY A 529 -1.30 -24.89 4.15
C GLY A 529 -0.13 -24.20 4.86
N ASP A 530 0.19 -22.95 4.50
CA ASP A 530 1.24 -22.17 5.15
C ASP A 530 0.82 -21.73 6.57
N VAL A 531 -0.47 -21.35 6.73
CA VAL A 531 -1.04 -21.00 8.04
C VAL A 531 -1.00 -22.20 8.98
N MET A 532 -1.38 -23.41 8.48
CA MET A 532 -1.32 -24.66 9.25
C MET A 532 0.12 -25.01 9.63
N ALA A 533 1.06 -24.82 8.72
CA ALA A 533 2.49 -25.07 8.99
C ALA A 533 3.04 -24.09 10.05
N ALA A 534 2.64 -22.83 10.01
CA ALA A 534 2.99 -21.85 11.03
C ALA A 534 2.42 -22.22 12.41
N ALA A 535 1.18 -22.69 12.46
CA ALA A 535 0.56 -23.16 13.69
C ALA A 535 1.25 -24.46 14.22
N ASP A 536 1.58 -25.41 13.34
CA ASP A 536 2.34 -26.64 13.69
C ASP A 536 3.73 -26.28 14.21
N TYR A 537 4.42 -25.32 13.58
CA TYR A 537 5.71 -24.82 14.04
C TYR A 537 5.60 -24.24 15.46
N LEU A 538 4.62 -23.37 15.71
CA LEU A 538 4.42 -22.80 17.05
C LEU A 538 4.08 -23.89 18.09
N ALA A 539 3.17 -24.80 17.78
CA ALA A 539 2.79 -25.90 18.68
C ALA A 539 3.97 -26.82 19.05
N SER A 540 4.94 -27.00 18.14
CA SER A 540 6.14 -27.82 18.37
C SER A 540 7.17 -27.15 19.27
N ARG A 541 7.08 -25.86 19.52
CA ARG A 541 8.04 -25.11 20.33
C ARG A 541 7.85 -25.37 21.82
N PRO A 542 8.92 -25.56 22.59
CA PRO A 542 8.84 -25.82 24.02
C PRO A 542 8.34 -24.60 24.82
N ASP A 543 8.47 -23.39 24.26
CA ASP A 543 8.09 -22.13 24.87
C ASP A 543 6.68 -21.64 24.47
N VAL A 544 5.91 -22.45 23.71
CA VAL A 544 4.53 -22.13 23.32
C VAL A 544 3.54 -23.03 24.07
N ALA A 545 2.45 -22.45 24.54
CA ALA A 545 1.29 -23.18 25.01
C ALA A 545 0.47 -23.66 23.80
N GLU A 546 0.65 -24.91 23.39
CA GLU A 546 0.14 -25.47 22.13
C GLU A 546 -1.38 -25.32 21.91
N THR A 547 -2.16 -25.23 22.99
CA THR A 547 -3.61 -25.02 22.93
C THR A 547 -4.03 -23.54 22.98
N GLN A 548 -3.06 -22.62 22.97
CA GLN A 548 -3.27 -21.18 23.08
C GLN A 548 -2.66 -20.43 21.88
N ILE A 549 -2.94 -20.93 20.67
CA ILE A 549 -2.52 -20.32 19.41
C ILE A 549 -3.73 -19.60 18.80
N ILE A 550 -3.55 -18.35 18.39
CA ILE A 550 -4.62 -17.46 17.95
C ILE A 550 -4.24 -16.84 16.59
N PRO A 551 -4.91 -17.17 15.48
CA PRO A 551 -4.78 -16.45 14.21
C PRO A 551 -5.55 -15.13 14.26
N TRP A 552 -5.00 -14.09 13.67
CA TRP A 552 -5.67 -12.81 13.48
C TRP A 552 -5.21 -12.11 12.22
N GLY A 553 -6.09 -11.31 11.61
CA GLY A 553 -5.74 -10.54 10.42
C GLY A 553 -6.93 -9.87 9.79
N GLY A 554 -6.66 -9.02 8.79
CA GLY A 554 -7.70 -8.28 8.08
C GLY A 554 -7.76 -8.60 6.60
N SER A 555 -8.95 -8.43 5.99
CA SER A 555 -9.15 -8.66 4.56
C SER A 555 -8.81 -10.11 4.16
N TYR A 556 -7.86 -10.30 3.27
CA TYR A 556 -7.32 -11.63 2.96
C TYR A 556 -6.75 -12.34 4.21
N GLY A 557 -6.22 -11.58 5.19
CA GLY A 557 -5.80 -12.14 6.48
C GLY A 557 -6.97 -12.63 7.33
N GLY A 558 -8.11 -11.93 7.28
CA GLY A 558 -9.38 -12.39 7.88
C GLY A 558 -9.89 -13.66 7.20
N TYR A 559 -9.84 -13.74 5.87
CA TYR A 559 -10.12 -14.96 5.09
C TYR A 559 -9.28 -16.13 5.58
N LEU A 560 -7.97 -15.95 5.76
CA LEU A 560 -7.09 -17.03 6.25
C LEU A 560 -7.36 -17.37 7.73
N THR A 561 -7.72 -16.40 8.54
CA THR A 561 -8.15 -16.62 9.93
C THR A 561 -9.42 -17.47 9.97
N ALA A 562 -10.43 -17.11 9.18
CA ALA A 562 -11.67 -17.87 9.05
C ALA A 562 -11.41 -19.30 8.54
N HIS A 563 -10.55 -19.47 7.56
CA HIS A 563 -10.13 -20.80 7.08
C HIS A 563 -9.44 -21.63 8.17
N ALA A 564 -8.54 -21.00 8.93
CA ALA A 564 -7.84 -21.69 10.03
C ALA A 564 -8.82 -22.28 11.04
N LEU A 565 -9.82 -21.50 11.43
CA LEU A 565 -10.84 -21.96 12.38
C LEU A 565 -11.80 -23.00 11.77
N ALA A 566 -12.23 -22.80 10.52
CA ALA A 566 -13.14 -23.71 9.86
C ALA A 566 -12.53 -25.08 9.48
N GLN A 567 -11.22 -25.12 9.14
CA GLN A 567 -10.59 -26.35 8.65
C GLN A 567 -9.83 -27.15 9.74
N ALA A 568 -9.51 -26.53 10.88
CA ALA A 568 -8.72 -27.17 11.92
C ALA A 568 -9.36 -27.02 13.33
N PRO A 569 -10.57 -27.56 13.54
CA PRO A 569 -11.27 -27.47 14.81
C PRO A 569 -10.42 -28.08 15.94
N GLY A 570 -10.32 -27.36 17.06
CA GLY A 570 -9.52 -27.75 18.24
C GLY A 570 -8.03 -27.36 18.17
N LYS A 571 -7.53 -26.86 17.03
CA LYS A 571 -6.13 -26.46 16.87
C LYS A 571 -5.86 -25.04 17.42
N PHE A 572 -6.83 -24.18 17.33
CA PHE A 572 -6.74 -22.79 17.74
C PHE A 572 -7.60 -22.54 18.97
N LEU A 573 -7.21 -21.57 19.80
CA LEU A 573 -8.02 -21.15 20.94
C LEU A 573 -9.24 -20.36 20.51
N THR A 574 -9.02 -19.41 19.63
CA THR A 574 -9.98 -18.44 19.10
C THR A 574 -9.36 -17.75 17.88
N GLY A 575 -10.07 -16.83 17.22
CA GLY A 575 -9.53 -15.98 16.18
C GLY A 575 -10.10 -14.58 16.17
N VAL A 576 -9.40 -13.64 15.52
CA VAL A 576 -9.89 -12.29 15.27
C VAL A 576 -9.87 -12.04 13.76
N ASP A 577 -11.03 -11.87 13.20
CA ASP A 577 -11.27 -11.64 11.78
C ASP A 577 -11.73 -10.19 11.56
N ILE A 578 -10.88 -9.41 10.91
CA ILE A 578 -11.19 -8.01 10.58
C ILE A 578 -11.56 -7.95 9.10
N HIS A 579 -12.83 -7.70 8.79
CA HIS A 579 -13.40 -7.58 7.43
C HIS A 579 -12.90 -8.65 6.43
N GLY A 580 -12.91 -9.92 6.86
CA GLY A 580 -12.45 -11.05 6.05
C GLY A 580 -13.36 -11.42 4.90
N VAL A 581 -12.79 -12.09 3.89
CA VAL A 581 -13.54 -12.72 2.81
C VAL A 581 -14.02 -14.09 3.28
N HIS A 582 -15.30 -14.39 3.10
CA HIS A 582 -15.89 -15.68 3.50
C HIS A 582 -16.45 -16.48 2.33
N ASN A 583 -16.80 -15.80 1.22
CA ASN A 583 -17.19 -16.37 -0.05
C ASN A 583 -16.52 -15.60 -1.20
N TRP A 584 -15.73 -16.28 -2.02
CA TRP A 584 -15.06 -15.63 -3.14
C TRP A 584 -16.01 -15.09 -4.22
N ASN A 585 -17.15 -15.72 -4.47
CA ASN A 585 -18.01 -15.35 -5.57
C ASN A 585 -18.55 -13.90 -5.47
N PRO A 586 -19.16 -13.45 -4.35
CA PRO A 586 -19.57 -12.05 -4.21
C PRO A 586 -18.38 -11.08 -4.27
N VAL A 587 -17.24 -11.45 -3.70
CA VAL A 587 -16.06 -10.59 -3.67
C VAL A 587 -15.45 -10.43 -5.06
N ILE A 588 -15.32 -11.50 -5.84
CA ILE A 588 -14.88 -11.42 -7.25
C ILE A 588 -15.84 -10.52 -8.05
N THR A 589 -17.16 -10.70 -7.89
CA THR A 589 -18.17 -9.86 -8.54
C THR A 589 -18.05 -8.39 -8.13
N ASN A 590 -17.71 -8.11 -6.87
CA ASN A 590 -17.50 -6.74 -6.39
C ASN A 590 -16.31 -6.05 -7.08
N PHE A 591 -15.19 -6.75 -7.27
CA PHE A 591 -14.04 -6.20 -8.00
C PHE A 591 -14.17 -6.25 -9.52
N ASN A 592 -14.86 -7.27 -10.03
CA ASN A 592 -15.11 -7.46 -11.46
C ASN A 592 -16.60 -7.73 -11.72
N PRO A 593 -17.40 -6.68 -11.96
CA PRO A 593 -18.86 -6.83 -12.20
C PRO A 593 -19.23 -7.66 -13.45
N TRP A 594 -18.25 -7.97 -14.31
CA TRP A 594 -18.43 -8.87 -15.44
C TRP A 594 -18.39 -10.35 -15.08
N TYR A 595 -17.81 -10.66 -13.93
CA TYR A 595 -17.85 -12.00 -13.38
C TYR A 595 -19.27 -12.32 -12.91
N GLN A 596 -19.87 -13.29 -13.56
CA GLN A 596 -21.19 -13.82 -13.23
C GLN A 596 -21.02 -15.31 -12.97
N PRO A 597 -21.19 -15.78 -11.72
CA PRO A 597 -20.99 -17.18 -11.35
C PRO A 597 -21.70 -18.17 -12.26
N GLU A 598 -22.91 -17.81 -12.75
CA GLU A 598 -23.73 -18.64 -13.64
C GLU A 598 -23.10 -18.85 -15.02
N LYS A 599 -22.23 -17.92 -15.45
CA LYS A 599 -21.49 -18.03 -16.72
C LYS A 599 -20.19 -18.83 -16.59
N PHE A 600 -19.69 -18.98 -15.36
CA PHE A 600 -18.44 -19.67 -15.04
C PHE A 600 -18.65 -20.72 -13.94
N PRO A 601 -19.59 -21.69 -14.11
CA PRO A 601 -20.04 -22.55 -13.01
C PRO A 601 -18.93 -23.38 -12.37
N GLU A 602 -17.97 -23.88 -13.15
CA GLU A 602 -16.82 -24.65 -12.61
C GLU A 602 -15.89 -23.76 -11.77
N ALA A 603 -15.60 -22.54 -12.24
CA ALA A 603 -14.78 -21.60 -11.50
C ALA A 603 -15.50 -21.09 -10.26
N ALA A 604 -16.82 -20.88 -10.33
CA ALA A 604 -17.63 -20.45 -9.20
C ALA A 604 -17.73 -21.54 -8.12
N GLU A 605 -17.85 -22.78 -8.50
CA GLU A 605 -17.82 -23.93 -7.58
C GLU A 605 -16.45 -24.06 -6.93
N LEU A 606 -15.36 -23.92 -7.69
CA LEU A 606 -14.00 -23.95 -7.16
C LEU A 606 -13.76 -22.78 -6.21
N ALA A 607 -14.19 -21.57 -6.56
CA ALA A 607 -14.10 -20.39 -5.72
C ALA A 607 -14.86 -20.57 -4.39
N PHE A 608 -16.06 -21.15 -4.42
CA PHE A 608 -16.80 -21.46 -3.20
C PHE A 608 -16.10 -22.52 -2.34
N ARG A 609 -15.59 -23.59 -2.94
CA ARG A 609 -14.79 -24.62 -2.22
C ARG A 609 -13.51 -24.06 -1.62
N SER A 610 -12.98 -23.00 -2.20
CA SER A 610 -11.81 -22.25 -1.71
C SER A 610 -12.17 -21.18 -0.69
N SER A 611 -13.38 -21.19 -0.18
CA SER A 611 -13.91 -20.18 0.76
C SER A 611 -14.13 -20.78 2.15
N PRO A 612 -13.97 -20.01 3.23
CA PRO A 612 -14.26 -20.46 4.60
C PRO A 612 -15.69 -21.01 4.76
N LEU A 613 -16.67 -20.41 4.11
CA LEU A 613 -18.07 -20.85 4.19
C LEU A 613 -18.30 -22.29 3.71
N TYR A 614 -17.48 -22.79 2.78
CA TYR A 614 -17.56 -24.21 2.39
C TYR A 614 -17.25 -25.16 3.56
N HIS A 615 -16.37 -24.75 4.48
CA HIS A 615 -15.92 -25.54 5.63
C HIS A 615 -16.59 -25.16 6.94
N VAL A 616 -17.47 -24.18 6.96
CA VAL A 616 -18.04 -23.56 8.15
C VAL A 616 -18.74 -24.53 9.11
N SER A 617 -19.29 -25.65 8.61
CA SER A 617 -19.94 -26.68 9.42
C SER A 617 -19.02 -27.32 10.46
N ASN A 618 -17.71 -27.24 10.26
CA ASN A 618 -16.72 -27.79 11.20
C ASN A 618 -16.28 -26.80 12.27
N TRP A 619 -16.60 -25.53 12.11
CA TRP A 619 -16.12 -24.45 12.98
C TRP A 619 -16.74 -24.52 14.39
N LYS A 620 -15.90 -24.43 15.41
CA LYS A 620 -16.32 -24.55 16.83
C LYS A 620 -15.74 -23.45 17.71
N GLU A 621 -14.63 -22.88 17.35
CA GLU A 621 -13.86 -21.93 18.15
C GLU A 621 -14.56 -20.56 18.20
N PRO A 622 -14.55 -19.87 19.36
CA PRO A 622 -15.01 -18.50 19.45
C PRO A 622 -14.31 -17.58 18.44
N VAL A 623 -15.02 -16.57 17.94
CA VAL A 623 -14.43 -15.60 17.01
C VAL A 623 -14.94 -14.20 17.28
N LEU A 624 -14.05 -13.21 17.15
CA LEU A 624 -14.39 -11.79 17.07
C LEU A 624 -14.35 -11.34 15.60
N LEU A 625 -15.47 -10.80 15.11
CA LEU A 625 -15.61 -10.23 13.78
C LEU A 625 -15.69 -8.70 13.86
N ILE A 626 -14.82 -8.01 13.13
CA ILE A 626 -14.73 -6.53 13.10
C ILE A 626 -14.88 -6.06 11.66
N THR A 627 -15.76 -5.08 11.39
CA THR A 627 -15.95 -4.55 10.03
C THR A 627 -16.41 -3.10 10.03
N GLY A 628 -16.17 -2.39 8.92
CA GLY A 628 -16.85 -1.14 8.59
C GLY A 628 -18.03 -1.41 7.67
N ASP A 629 -19.12 -0.66 7.77
CA ASP A 629 -20.32 -0.95 6.97
C ASP A 629 -20.31 -0.27 5.58
N ASP A 630 -19.40 0.71 5.32
CA ASP A 630 -19.09 1.22 3.96
C ASP A 630 -17.82 0.56 3.38
N ASP A 631 -17.56 -0.70 3.76
CA ASP A 631 -16.45 -1.44 3.17
C ASP A 631 -16.69 -1.70 1.68
N ARG A 632 -15.83 -1.12 0.85
CA ARG A 632 -15.92 -1.14 -0.62
C ARG A 632 -15.10 -2.24 -1.28
N ASN A 633 -14.27 -2.92 -0.49
CA ASN A 633 -13.43 -4.03 -0.95
C ASN A 633 -14.10 -5.37 -0.62
N VAL A 634 -14.40 -5.58 0.65
CA VAL A 634 -15.11 -6.78 1.13
C VAL A 634 -16.48 -6.35 1.63
N PRO A 635 -17.55 -6.66 0.89
CA PRO A 635 -18.89 -6.24 1.29
C PRO A 635 -19.23 -6.70 2.72
N VAL A 636 -19.88 -5.85 3.49
CA VAL A 636 -20.29 -6.16 4.87
C VAL A 636 -21.19 -7.41 4.94
N SER A 637 -21.86 -7.75 3.84
CA SER A 637 -22.65 -8.98 3.72
C SER A 637 -21.85 -10.26 3.96
N GLU A 638 -20.53 -10.25 3.71
CA GLU A 638 -19.63 -11.37 4.00
C GLU A 638 -19.63 -11.67 5.50
N SER A 639 -19.49 -10.63 6.33
CA SER A 639 -19.56 -10.77 7.80
C SER A 639 -20.95 -11.14 8.29
N VAL A 640 -22.02 -10.57 7.68
CA VAL A 640 -23.41 -10.87 8.05
C VAL A 640 -23.74 -12.35 7.81
N GLU A 641 -23.37 -12.89 6.65
CA GLU A 641 -23.63 -14.29 6.30
C GLU A 641 -22.88 -15.25 7.25
N LEU A 642 -21.60 -14.99 7.50
CA LEU A 642 -20.80 -15.83 8.40
C LEU A 642 -21.39 -15.82 9.83
N ILE A 643 -21.71 -14.64 10.37
CA ILE A 643 -22.27 -14.49 11.71
C ILE A 643 -23.60 -15.27 11.85
N GLU A 644 -24.46 -15.17 10.85
CA GLU A 644 -25.77 -15.86 10.85
C GLU A 644 -25.59 -17.38 10.95
N ILE A 645 -24.66 -17.94 10.16
CA ILE A 645 -24.39 -19.38 10.14
C ILE A 645 -23.78 -19.82 11.48
N LEU A 646 -22.76 -19.13 11.98
CA LEU A 646 -22.09 -19.49 13.23
C LEU A 646 -23.02 -19.43 14.43
N ARG A 647 -23.91 -18.43 14.50
CA ARG A 647 -24.96 -18.36 15.54
C ARG A 647 -25.92 -19.53 15.50
N LYS A 648 -26.36 -19.96 14.30
CA LYS A 648 -27.21 -21.14 14.13
C LYS A 648 -26.52 -22.44 14.59
N GLN A 649 -25.20 -22.49 14.48
CA GLN A 649 -24.38 -23.62 14.95
C GLN A 649 -24.07 -23.56 16.45
N GLY A 650 -24.41 -22.45 17.12
CA GLY A 650 -24.11 -22.26 18.55
C GLY A 650 -22.66 -21.88 18.85
N VAL A 651 -21.91 -21.40 17.82
CA VAL A 651 -20.56 -20.88 18.00
C VAL A 651 -20.62 -19.51 18.68
N GLU A 652 -19.75 -19.28 19.66
CA GLU A 652 -19.61 -17.97 20.31
C GLU A 652 -19.03 -16.96 19.32
N VAL A 653 -19.81 -15.92 18.99
CA VAL A 653 -19.41 -14.85 18.07
C VAL A 653 -19.58 -13.51 18.76
N GLU A 654 -18.49 -12.77 18.90
CA GLU A 654 -18.53 -11.33 19.19
C GLU A 654 -18.40 -10.53 17.89
N GLN A 655 -19.01 -9.36 17.85
CA GLN A 655 -18.99 -8.52 16.66
C GLN A 655 -18.78 -7.05 17.03
N MET A 656 -18.03 -6.34 16.18
CA MET A 656 -17.85 -4.90 16.24
C MET A 656 -18.03 -4.32 14.84
N VAL A 657 -18.97 -3.38 14.70
CA VAL A 657 -19.24 -2.70 13.43
C VAL A 657 -19.01 -1.21 13.59
N PHE A 658 -18.26 -0.61 12.69
CA PHE A 658 -17.99 0.82 12.65
C PHE A 658 -18.82 1.47 11.55
N PRO A 659 -19.82 2.32 11.89
CA PRO A 659 -20.62 3.02 10.89
C PRO A 659 -19.76 3.91 9.99
N ASP A 660 -20.09 3.91 8.69
CA ASP A 660 -19.48 4.72 7.62
C ASP A 660 -17.96 4.51 7.44
N GLU A 661 -17.35 3.52 8.13
CA GLU A 661 -15.97 3.16 7.91
C GLU A 661 -15.78 2.32 6.66
N VAL A 662 -14.72 2.66 5.95
CA VAL A 662 -14.26 1.91 4.76
C VAL A 662 -13.27 0.80 5.15
N HIS A 663 -12.81 0.04 4.17
CA HIS A 663 -11.91 -1.11 4.38
C HIS A 663 -10.64 -0.81 5.21
N SER A 664 -10.03 0.37 5.05
CA SER A 664 -8.85 0.79 5.80
C SER A 664 -9.18 1.87 6.82
N PHE A 665 -10.04 1.62 7.74
CA PHE A 665 -10.60 2.58 8.71
C PHE A 665 -9.94 3.96 8.68
N LEU A 666 -10.73 4.99 8.41
CA LEU A 666 -10.25 6.36 8.27
C LEU A 666 -9.97 7.02 9.62
N LEU A 667 -10.73 6.63 10.66
CA LEU A 667 -10.54 7.14 12.00
C LEU A 667 -9.47 6.35 12.76
N HIS A 668 -8.50 7.06 13.30
CA HIS A 668 -7.48 6.48 14.17
C HIS A 668 -8.08 5.83 15.42
N GLN A 669 -9.06 6.52 16.04
CA GLN A 669 -9.74 5.98 17.22
C GLN A 669 -10.43 4.64 16.95
N ASN A 670 -10.89 4.35 15.74
CA ASN A 670 -11.51 3.09 15.38
C ASN A 670 -10.48 1.97 15.27
N TRP A 671 -9.25 2.27 14.81
CA TRP A 671 -8.14 1.32 14.90
C TRP A 671 -7.79 0.97 16.35
N VAL A 672 -7.70 1.97 17.23
CA VAL A 672 -7.44 1.74 18.66
C VAL A 672 -8.53 0.87 19.26
N LYS A 673 -9.80 1.19 19.07
CA LYS A 673 -10.94 0.41 19.58
C LYS A 673 -10.96 -1.03 19.03
N ALA A 674 -10.69 -1.20 17.72
CA ALA A 674 -10.64 -2.54 17.11
C ALA A 674 -9.55 -3.42 17.74
N TYR A 675 -8.37 -2.86 17.99
CA TYR A 675 -7.27 -3.59 18.59
C TYR A 675 -7.45 -3.83 20.09
N GLU A 676 -8.02 -2.87 20.82
CA GLU A 676 -8.40 -3.07 22.23
C GLU A 676 -9.43 -4.20 22.37
N ALA A 677 -10.50 -4.18 21.56
CA ALA A 677 -11.50 -5.25 21.53
C ALA A 677 -10.87 -6.60 21.14
N SER A 678 -9.92 -6.61 20.22
CA SER A 678 -9.20 -7.83 19.83
C SER A 678 -8.41 -8.41 20.99
N PHE A 679 -7.66 -7.57 21.70
CA PHE A 679 -6.87 -8.00 22.85
C PHE A 679 -7.77 -8.47 24.02
N ASP A 680 -8.81 -7.72 24.34
CA ASP A 680 -9.76 -8.06 25.42
C ASP A 680 -10.48 -9.38 25.14
N PHE A 681 -10.91 -9.60 23.89
CA PHE A 681 -11.52 -10.86 23.47
C PHE A 681 -10.54 -12.03 23.62
N ILE A 682 -9.30 -11.90 23.16
CA ILE A 682 -8.25 -12.92 23.32
C ILE A 682 -8.01 -13.22 24.80
N GLN A 683 -7.90 -12.19 25.65
CA GLN A 683 -7.72 -12.34 27.11
C GLN A 683 -8.91 -13.06 27.77
N LYS A 684 -10.13 -12.76 27.33
CA LYS A 684 -11.36 -13.46 27.80
C LYS A 684 -11.27 -14.94 27.51
N GLN A 685 -10.90 -15.32 26.28
CA GLN A 685 -10.81 -16.72 25.87
C GLN A 685 -9.67 -17.47 26.59
N LEU A 686 -8.53 -16.80 26.83
CA LEU A 686 -7.43 -17.38 27.64
C LEU A 686 -7.85 -17.67 29.07
N LYS A 687 -8.63 -16.78 29.71
CA LYS A 687 -9.15 -16.97 31.06
C LYS A 687 -10.20 -18.09 31.15
N ALA A 688 -11.04 -18.24 30.15
CA ALA A 688 -12.07 -19.28 30.10
C ALA A 688 -11.46 -20.70 29.98
N LYS A 689 -10.20 -20.83 29.57
CA LYS A 689 -9.49 -22.11 29.41
C LYS A 689 -8.58 -22.46 30.60
N GLN A 690 -8.37 -21.54 31.54
CA GLN A 690 -7.69 -21.78 32.84
C GLN A 690 -8.63 -22.39 33.84
#